data_2afe0a14ae4c49163a09208130b7fd9e
#
_entry.id   2afe0a14ae4c49163a09208130b7fd9e
#
_cell.length_a   1.000
_cell.length_b   1.000
_cell.length_c   1.000
_cell.angle_alpha   90.00
_cell.angle_beta   90.00
_cell.angle_gamma   90.00
#
_symmetry.space_group_name_H-M   'P 1'
#
loop_
_entity.id
_entity.type
_entity.pdbx_description
1 polymer ?
#
loop_
_entity_poly.entity_id
_entity_poly.type
_entity_poly.pdbx_seq_one_letter_code
_entity_poly.pdbx_strand_id
1 'polypeptide(L)'
;MKRQTNRRGSVFASALAVLAGVFSLHAQNGIEPRYEKYNADRKSIEVDGDLSDWAGVTFIEPRFEASDGRETGKGNTEIDGTTYSTFAEFGGGTWSGPDDHTTSIAVAWDHKGLYLGIVVTDDEHEHAAGNAWNGDGVQMGLTDPERATVTHLYNYCIRDGYESGKVYKNGDAGIIADKERGPGNYSVAMVRDDAAKTTTYEALFAPDSFGFEQFEIGQQFGFGVCVNDGDAATPGQKGWSGWGPHMIVFGKTAPDAALVTLTGLEVISSFSEDFNGEDGEHSELITLEGTAAHTEGELIITEAANSQNGGALLEDFTDGAAFSNFEMSFRLFMGNGTARPADGFSISIDNDLPNLASPAEEGAGNGMKICFDAWDSGGGDLAPQIEVFYGGESQAMQSFTGETDVPEADRFADEDGNLVTLWDNDEWADVKISVIGGLLSLDFRGHSVFADKVISSGVFEGPSWLFAARTGGANQKHYIDDLNITIYSAGGPLVTGFTGGPGGFDIAITDAEDNGVVLDTLEVKFDGEAVEAAKSKTDGVTSVKYSLDTPLAAGSEHTAELSYADEKGNLKTLPLSFKVGNYVTIDPSAIADSSLKGESGFIANITQISTEQTGGANNLHGNQIVNAEKQVNGEYIDANTEEPFLNEADPDSFEGWSYYPVIVETVNQNQDAPGEVGNFRASNDREDEEIPGIPGWGGSTDGIAGEYIALLDLEKGSYTLGVNSDDGFHATIGANFGDLGAQSLGSFNGGRGASDTLFEIYVQEAGLYPFRVLWFEGGGGANVEIFSVVPGAGKTLINDPEVEGSIQAYTVKGATVDETTTDRVDTGRAVLVSVSPADGDKLVKASSIDVVAKNGSKTVSYTHLRAHETGRNLVCRLLLE
;
A
#
# COMPACT_ATOMS: atom_id res chain seq x y z
N MET A 1 0.03 -2.78 -50.19
CA MET A 1 0.41 -1.41 -49.83
C MET A 1 -0.48 -0.98 -48.67
N LYS A 2 0.05 -1.01 -47.49
CA LYS A 2 -0.19 -0.18 -46.33
C LYS A 2 0.49 -0.87 -45.16
N ARG A 3 1.41 -0.17 -44.58
CA ARG A 3 2.24 -0.59 -43.45
C ARG A 3 1.34 -0.83 -42.23
N GLN A 4 1.42 -2.01 -41.65
CA GLN A 4 1.11 -2.22 -40.24
C GLN A 4 2.41 -2.01 -39.46
N THR A 5 2.46 -1.03 -38.64
CA THR A 5 3.52 -0.79 -37.68
C THR A 5 3.22 -1.66 -36.46
N ASN A 6 4.10 -2.61 -36.22
CA ASN A 6 4.16 -3.37 -34.98
C ASN A 6 4.50 -2.42 -33.82
N ARG A 7 3.58 -2.26 -32.88
CA ARG A 7 3.86 -1.80 -31.54
C ARG A 7 3.94 -3.03 -30.62
N ARG A 8 5.08 -3.64 -30.57
CA ARG A 8 5.51 -4.54 -29.49
C ARG A 8 7.03 -4.40 -29.40
N GLY A 9 7.49 -3.41 -28.69
CA GLY A 9 8.91 -3.15 -28.54
C GLY A 9 9.25 -1.96 -27.67
N SER A 10 8.49 -1.70 -26.61
CA SER A 10 8.82 -0.60 -25.70
C SER A 10 8.69 -0.92 -24.21
N VAL A 11 8.36 -2.13 -23.83
CA VAL A 11 8.28 -2.49 -22.40
C VAL A 11 9.61 -3.09 -21.91
N PHE A 12 10.35 -3.81 -22.75
CA PHE A 12 11.65 -4.39 -22.37
C PHE A 12 12.85 -3.43 -22.46
N ALA A 13 12.76 -2.36 -23.23
CA ALA A 13 13.83 -1.36 -23.28
C ALA A 13 13.91 -0.48 -22.02
N SER A 14 12.82 -0.43 -21.24
CA SER A 14 12.80 0.38 -20.01
C SER A 14 13.50 -0.31 -18.84
N ALA A 15 13.47 -1.64 -18.76
CA ALA A 15 14.15 -2.37 -17.67
C ALA A 15 15.69 -2.33 -17.81
N LEU A 16 16.24 -2.25 -19.04
CA LEU A 16 17.68 -2.15 -19.25
C LEU A 16 18.24 -0.73 -19.06
N ALA A 17 17.41 0.31 -19.21
CA ALA A 17 17.80 1.68 -18.94
C ALA A 17 17.91 1.98 -17.45
N VAL A 18 17.21 1.23 -16.60
CA VAL A 18 17.22 1.39 -15.14
C VAL A 18 18.57 0.96 -14.54
N LEU A 19 19.26 0.02 -15.12
CA LEU A 19 20.57 -0.46 -14.65
C LEU A 19 21.75 0.48 -14.99
N ALA A 20 21.61 1.41 -15.93
CA ALA A 20 22.69 2.29 -16.37
C ALA A 20 22.75 3.66 -15.66
N GLY A 21 21.79 3.97 -14.79
CA GLY A 21 21.62 5.29 -14.18
C GLY A 21 21.95 5.42 -12.69
N VAL A 22 22.37 4.34 -12.01
CA VAL A 22 22.52 4.34 -10.54
C VAL A 22 23.95 4.54 -10.13
N PHE A 23 24.54 5.69 -10.30
CA PHE A 23 25.90 5.89 -9.80
C PHE A 23 26.18 7.30 -9.27
N SER A 24 25.74 7.56 -8.02
CA SER A 24 26.49 8.37 -7.07
C SER A 24 26.26 7.81 -5.65
N LEU A 25 26.90 6.71 -5.36
CA LEU A 25 26.95 6.11 -4.03
C LEU A 25 28.06 6.79 -3.24
N HIS A 26 27.75 7.36 -2.08
CA HIS A 26 28.76 7.83 -1.15
C HIS A 26 29.43 6.65 -0.44
N ALA A 27 30.74 6.64 -0.46
CA ALA A 27 31.58 5.58 0.04
C ALA A 27 31.49 5.40 1.58
N GLN A 28 31.14 4.21 2.04
CA GLN A 28 31.46 3.83 3.41
C GLN A 28 32.97 3.72 3.56
N ASN A 29 33.56 4.50 4.47
CA ASN A 29 35.02 4.54 4.70
C ASN A 29 35.88 4.86 3.46
N GLY A 30 35.40 5.65 2.52
CA GLY A 30 36.15 6.13 1.36
C GLY A 30 36.14 5.21 0.14
N ILE A 31 35.57 3.97 0.21
CA ILE A 31 35.56 3.03 -0.92
C ILE A 31 34.12 2.55 -1.15
N GLU A 32 33.62 2.78 -2.35
CA GLU A 32 32.29 2.32 -2.76
C GLU A 32 32.19 0.78 -2.77
N PRO A 33 31.01 0.19 -2.52
CA PRO A 33 30.81 -1.27 -2.50
C PRO A 33 31.34 -1.99 -3.75
N ARG A 34 31.25 -1.37 -4.91
CA ARG A 34 31.69 -1.94 -6.19
C ARG A 34 33.17 -2.27 -6.27
N TYR A 35 34.00 -1.74 -5.37
CA TYR A 35 35.46 -1.95 -5.43
C TYR A 35 35.92 -3.12 -4.58
N GLU A 36 35.60 -3.11 -3.29
CA GLU A 36 36.18 -4.08 -2.36
C GLU A 36 35.21 -4.67 -1.33
N LYS A 37 34.10 -4.02 -1.06
CA LYS A 37 33.22 -4.36 0.06
C LYS A 37 31.76 -4.35 -0.36
N TYR A 38 30.98 -5.22 0.27
CA TYR A 38 29.54 -5.26 0.10
C TYR A 38 28.86 -5.62 1.43
N ASN A 39 27.88 -4.83 1.82
CA ASN A 39 26.99 -5.16 2.93
C ASN A 39 25.80 -5.91 2.35
N ALA A 40 25.75 -7.22 2.58
CA ALA A 40 24.62 -8.04 2.13
C ALA A 40 23.48 -7.90 3.13
N ASP A 41 22.36 -7.35 2.70
CA ASP A 41 21.18 -7.26 3.54
C ASP A 41 20.44 -8.60 3.62
N ARG A 42 19.70 -8.78 4.72
CA ARG A 42 18.90 -9.97 4.93
C ARG A 42 17.64 -9.89 4.06
N LYS A 43 17.57 -10.82 3.12
CA LYS A 43 16.41 -10.99 2.23
C LYS A 43 16.39 -12.42 1.69
N SER A 44 15.22 -13.06 1.73
CA SER A 44 15.02 -14.36 1.09
C SER A 44 14.80 -14.18 -0.40
N ILE A 45 15.46 -14.99 -1.21
CA ILE A 45 15.40 -14.98 -2.67
C ILE A 45 15.01 -16.38 -3.15
N GLU A 46 14.18 -16.46 -4.16
CA GLU A 46 13.92 -17.70 -4.89
C GLU A 46 14.89 -17.80 -6.07
N VAL A 47 15.64 -18.89 -6.16
CA VAL A 47 16.64 -19.08 -7.22
C VAL A 47 15.99 -19.72 -8.41
N ASP A 48 15.40 -18.93 -9.30
CA ASP A 48 14.65 -19.39 -10.48
C ASP A 48 15.10 -18.75 -11.81
N GLY A 49 15.90 -17.68 -11.74
CA GLY A 49 16.42 -16.93 -12.90
C GLY A 49 15.61 -15.67 -13.21
N ASP A 50 14.58 -15.38 -12.42
CA ASP A 50 13.84 -14.12 -12.45
C ASP A 50 14.32 -13.24 -11.29
N LEU A 51 14.70 -12.00 -11.56
CA LEU A 51 15.23 -11.08 -10.58
C LEU A 51 14.16 -10.18 -9.94
N SER A 52 12.89 -10.49 -10.10
CA SER A 52 11.80 -9.68 -9.56
C SER A 52 11.79 -9.63 -8.03
N ASP A 53 12.18 -10.72 -7.39
CA ASP A 53 12.31 -10.83 -5.93
C ASP A 53 13.57 -10.14 -5.35
N TRP A 54 14.50 -9.68 -6.21
CA TRP A 54 15.63 -8.84 -5.82
C TRP A 54 15.27 -7.36 -5.63
N ALA A 55 14.00 -7.00 -5.76
CA ALA A 55 13.55 -5.64 -5.51
C ALA A 55 14.07 -5.13 -4.16
N GLY A 56 14.67 -3.93 -4.14
CA GLY A 56 15.30 -3.35 -2.95
C GLY A 56 16.73 -3.82 -2.67
N VAL A 57 17.27 -4.80 -3.38
CA VAL A 57 18.69 -5.17 -3.28
C VAL A 57 19.51 -4.40 -4.31
N THR A 58 20.62 -3.82 -3.87
CA THR A 58 21.45 -2.97 -4.75
C THR A 58 22.33 -3.80 -5.66
N PHE A 59 22.09 -3.74 -6.96
CA PHE A 59 23.01 -4.25 -7.97
C PHE A 59 24.13 -3.26 -8.21
N ILE A 60 25.40 -3.71 -8.10
CA ILE A 60 26.59 -2.91 -8.37
C ILE A 60 27.24 -3.32 -9.68
N GLU A 61 27.81 -2.34 -10.43
CA GLU A 61 28.79 -2.62 -11.48
C GLU A 61 30.15 -2.84 -10.79
N PRO A 62 30.66 -4.10 -10.68
CA PRO A 62 31.88 -4.35 -9.93
C PRO A 62 33.10 -3.77 -10.62
N ARG A 63 34.11 -3.44 -9.81
CA ARG A 63 35.40 -2.94 -10.31
C ARG A 63 36.54 -3.60 -9.55
N PHE A 64 37.67 -3.74 -10.20
CA PHE A 64 38.82 -4.37 -9.62
C PHE A 64 40.13 -3.69 -10.11
N GLU A 65 41.19 -3.81 -9.36
CA GLU A 65 42.51 -3.35 -9.76
C GLU A 65 43.11 -4.38 -10.74
N ALA A 66 43.45 -3.95 -11.97
CA ALA A 66 44.04 -4.84 -12.98
C ALA A 66 45.46 -5.24 -12.56
N SER A 67 45.81 -6.52 -12.75
CA SER A 67 47.11 -7.01 -12.34
C SER A 67 48.25 -6.62 -13.30
N ASP A 68 49.42 -6.33 -12.76
CA ASP A 68 50.59 -5.88 -13.51
C ASP A 68 50.99 -6.82 -14.66
N GLY A 69 50.73 -6.36 -15.91
CA GLY A 69 51.28 -6.92 -17.12
C GLY A 69 50.76 -8.26 -17.60
N ARG A 70 49.75 -8.85 -16.93
CA ARG A 70 49.09 -10.08 -17.35
C ARG A 70 47.77 -9.87 -18.06
N GLU A 71 47.15 -8.72 -17.86
CA GLU A 71 45.90 -8.30 -18.43
C GLU A 71 45.91 -6.81 -18.72
N THR A 72 44.95 -6.32 -19.47
CA THR A 72 44.80 -4.88 -19.73
C THR A 72 43.47 -4.40 -19.22
N GLY A 73 43.46 -3.58 -18.17
CA GLY A 73 42.25 -2.98 -17.60
C GLY A 73 41.57 -2.02 -18.56
N LYS A 74 40.27 -2.06 -18.58
CA LYS A 74 39.37 -1.18 -19.38
C LYS A 74 38.28 -0.59 -18.52
N GLY A 75 37.66 0.49 -19.00
CA GLY A 75 36.63 1.23 -18.25
C GLY A 75 37.22 1.81 -16.94
N ASN A 76 38.44 2.33 -17.02
CA ASN A 76 39.24 2.68 -15.85
C ASN A 76 38.68 3.90 -15.10
N THR A 77 38.74 3.83 -13.76
CA THR A 77 38.45 4.92 -12.83
C THR A 77 39.56 5.01 -11.81
N GLU A 78 40.02 6.25 -11.51
CA GLU A 78 41.04 6.49 -10.49
C GLU A 78 40.38 6.87 -9.16
N ILE A 79 40.73 6.15 -8.09
CA ILE A 79 40.27 6.45 -6.73
C ILE A 79 41.47 6.33 -5.78
N ASP A 80 41.78 7.41 -5.07
CA ASP A 80 42.87 7.49 -4.10
C ASP A 80 44.24 7.04 -4.67
N GLY A 81 44.45 7.25 -5.97
CA GLY A 81 45.69 6.88 -6.67
C GLY A 81 45.73 5.41 -7.14
N THR A 82 44.66 4.65 -6.97
CA THR A 82 44.48 3.29 -7.49
C THR A 82 43.59 3.33 -8.74
N THR A 83 44.00 2.58 -9.76
CA THR A 83 43.23 2.44 -11.00
C THR A 83 42.35 1.20 -10.93
N TYR A 84 41.04 1.41 -10.92
CA TYR A 84 40.05 0.32 -10.97
C TYR A 84 39.47 0.18 -12.39
N SER A 85 39.27 -1.06 -12.81
CA SER A 85 38.77 -1.43 -14.14
C SER A 85 37.43 -2.14 -14.05
N THR A 86 36.54 -1.95 -15.04
CA THR A 86 35.30 -2.73 -15.15
C THR A 86 35.52 -4.01 -15.93
N PHE A 87 36.53 -4.05 -16.78
CA PHE A 87 36.85 -5.22 -17.61
C PHE A 87 38.36 -5.38 -17.74
N ALA A 88 38.83 -6.62 -17.92
CA ALA A 88 40.22 -6.96 -18.24
C ALA A 88 40.32 -7.70 -19.56
N GLU A 89 41.00 -7.16 -20.55
CA GLU A 89 41.38 -7.87 -21.77
C GLU A 89 42.47 -8.90 -21.47
N PHE A 90 42.25 -10.11 -21.94
CA PHE A 90 43.18 -11.24 -21.75
C PHE A 90 43.21 -12.11 -22.99
N GLY A 91 44.32 -12.80 -23.24
CA GLY A 91 44.43 -13.80 -24.29
C GLY A 91 44.20 -13.31 -25.74
N GLY A 92 44.35 -11.99 -25.96
CA GLY A 92 44.11 -11.34 -27.25
C GLY A 92 42.66 -10.93 -27.50
N GLY A 93 41.80 -10.94 -26.46
CA GLY A 93 40.46 -10.34 -26.52
C GLY A 93 40.51 -8.84 -26.61
N THR A 94 39.43 -8.24 -27.00
CA THR A 94 39.25 -6.79 -27.17
C THR A 94 37.87 -6.39 -26.67
N TRP A 95 37.78 -5.49 -25.70
CA TRP A 95 36.55 -4.95 -25.20
C TRP A 95 36.15 -3.70 -25.95
N SER A 96 35.00 -3.71 -26.59
CA SER A 96 34.50 -2.60 -27.40
C SER A 96 33.62 -1.61 -26.64
N GLY A 97 33.28 -1.91 -25.37
CA GLY A 97 32.47 -1.05 -24.51
C GLY A 97 31.38 -1.81 -23.76
N PRO A 98 30.51 -1.07 -23.03
CA PRO A 98 29.47 -1.71 -22.18
C PRO A 98 28.48 -2.62 -22.89
N ASP A 99 28.21 -2.39 -24.18
CA ASP A 99 27.32 -3.26 -24.99
C ASP A 99 27.95 -4.61 -25.37
N ASP A 100 29.28 -4.67 -25.33
CA ASP A 100 30.08 -5.85 -25.58
C ASP A 100 30.10 -6.75 -24.36
N HIS A 101 30.52 -6.18 -23.21
CA HIS A 101 30.47 -6.90 -21.95
C HIS A 101 30.30 -5.94 -20.76
N THR A 102 29.25 -6.14 -19.98
CA THR A 102 29.01 -5.44 -18.70
C THR A 102 28.41 -6.39 -17.69
N THR A 103 28.79 -6.25 -16.44
CA THR A 103 28.29 -7.10 -15.35
C THR A 103 27.71 -6.25 -14.23
N SER A 104 26.55 -6.66 -13.71
CA SER A 104 25.97 -6.16 -12.46
C SER A 104 25.83 -7.31 -11.47
N ILE A 105 26.16 -7.07 -10.18
CA ILE A 105 26.16 -8.08 -9.14
C ILE A 105 25.42 -7.55 -7.92
N ALA A 106 24.58 -8.40 -7.32
CA ALA A 106 23.95 -8.16 -6.04
C ALA A 106 24.12 -9.36 -5.12
N VAL A 107 24.12 -9.13 -3.80
CA VAL A 107 24.27 -10.17 -2.78
C VAL A 107 23.24 -9.92 -1.69
N ALA A 108 22.51 -10.97 -1.32
CA ALA A 108 21.56 -10.98 -0.21
C ALA A 108 21.80 -12.25 0.64
N TRP A 109 21.18 -12.33 1.81
CA TRP A 109 21.31 -13.53 2.64
C TRP A 109 20.10 -13.77 3.52
N ASP A 110 19.88 -15.02 3.91
CA ASP A 110 18.93 -15.41 4.95
C ASP A 110 19.47 -16.64 5.74
N HIS A 111 18.61 -17.27 6.51
CA HIS A 111 18.96 -18.47 7.26
C HIS A 111 19.33 -19.67 6.37
N LYS A 112 18.92 -19.70 5.12
CA LYS A 112 19.24 -20.76 4.15
C LYS A 112 20.64 -20.58 3.58
N GLY A 113 21.09 -19.33 3.40
CA GLY A 113 22.42 -19.08 2.84
C GLY A 113 22.61 -17.69 2.25
N LEU A 114 23.67 -17.55 1.46
CA LEU A 114 24.01 -16.37 0.68
C LEU A 114 23.46 -16.51 -0.73
N TYR A 115 22.68 -15.54 -1.15
CA TYR A 115 22.16 -15.39 -2.50
C TYR A 115 23.06 -14.48 -3.32
N LEU A 116 23.27 -14.82 -4.57
CA LEU A 116 24.02 -14.04 -5.53
C LEU A 116 23.21 -13.88 -6.81
N GLY A 117 22.91 -12.64 -7.19
CA GLY A 117 22.32 -12.27 -8.46
C GLY A 117 23.37 -11.65 -9.38
N ILE A 118 23.45 -12.09 -10.64
CA ILE A 118 24.37 -11.52 -11.64
C ILE A 118 23.62 -11.33 -12.94
N VAL A 119 23.72 -10.12 -13.50
CA VAL A 119 23.27 -9.82 -14.87
C VAL A 119 24.49 -9.50 -15.71
N VAL A 120 24.67 -10.21 -16.79
CA VAL A 120 25.73 -9.97 -17.77
C VAL A 120 25.09 -9.49 -19.07
N THR A 121 25.43 -8.28 -19.51
CA THR A 121 25.17 -7.84 -20.88
C THR A 121 26.34 -8.31 -21.74
N ASP A 122 26.06 -8.97 -22.85
CA ASP A 122 27.08 -9.58 -23.70
C ASP A 122 26.49 -9.70 -25.12
N ASP A 123 27.17 -9.15 -26.10
CA ASP A 123 26.68 -9.02 -27.45
C ASP A 123 26.78 -10.35 -28.25
N GLU A 124 27.67 -11.28 -27.86
CA GLU A 124 27.88 -12.56 -28.52
C GLU A 124 28.23 -13.71 -27.53
N HIS A 125 27.20 -14.42 -27.04
CA HIS A 125 27.40 -15.53 -26.09
C HIS A 125 28.12 -16.73 -26.75
N GLU A 126 29.35 -17.06 -26.26
CA GLU A 126 30.17 -18.17 -26.72
C GLU A 126 30.66 -19.04 -25.57
N HIS A 127 30.29 -20.30 -25.55
CA HIS A 127 30.86 -21.27 -24.63
C HIS A 127 31.02 -22.67 -25.26
N ALA A 128 31.63 -22.74 -26.43
CA ALA A 128 31.91 -24.00 -27.12
C ALA A 128 33.11 -24.76 -26.54
N ALA A 129 33.96 -24.11 -25.74
CA ALA A 129 35.13 -24.70 -25.12
C ALA A 129 34.77 -25.82 -24.12
N GLY A 130 35.60 -26.83 -24.01
CA GLY A 130 35.34 -27.98 -23.15
C GLY A 130 35.39 -27.73 -21.64
N ASN A 131 35.96 -26.60 -21.19
CA ASN A 131 36.13 -26.24 -19.79
C ASN A 131 35.13 -25.12 -19.41
N ALA A 132 34.59 -25.19 -18.19
CA ALA A 132 33.54 -24.28 -17.75
C ALA A 132 33.99 -22.81 -17.56
N TRP A 133 35.30 -22.56 -17.52
CA TRP A 133 35.86 -21.21 -17.41
C TRP A 133 36.36 -20.64 -18.76
N ASN A 134 36.24 -21.39 -19.85
CA ASN A 134 36.86 -21.03 -21.13
C ASN A 134 35.80 -20.69 -22.17
N GLY A 135 35.27 -19.51 -22.08
CA GLY A 135 34.18 -18.92 -22.76
C GLY A 135 33.26 -18.21 -21.78
N ASP A 136 32.10 -17.75 -22.20
CA ASP A 136 31.14 -17.04 -21.33
C ASP A 136 30.70 -17.91 -20.17
N GLY A 137 30.71 -17.29 -19.02
CA GLY A 137 30.35 -17.97 -17.78
C GLY A 137 30.91 -17.26 -16.56
N VAL A 138 30.49 -17.73 -15.41
CA VAL A 138 30.85 -17.14 -14.13
C VAL A 138 31.67 -18.12 -13.30
N GLN A 139 32.80 -17.68 -12.76
CA GLN A 139 33.55 -18.37 -11.75
C GLN A 139 33.35 -17.66 -10.41
N MET A 140 33.06 -18.41 -9.35
CA MET A 140 32.87 -17.88 -8.00
C MET A 140 33.80 -18.60 -7.03
N GLY A 141 34.43 -17.83 -6.17
CA GLY A 141 35.29 -18.33 -5.13
C GLY A 141 34.80 -17.91 -3.74
N LEU A 142 34.77 -18.84 -2.81
CA LEU A 142 34.40 -18.64 -1.41
C LEU A 142 35.65 -18.83 -0.54
N THR A 143 35.74 -18.05 0.55
CA THR A 143 36.81 -18.21 1.54
C THR A 143 36.27 -18.76 2.85
N ASP A 144 37.18 -19.19 3.71
CA ASP A 144 36.95 -19.33 5.15
C ASP A 144 36.70 -17.97 5.81
N PRO A 145 36.16 -17.94 7.05
CA PRO A 145 35.89 -16.69 7.76
C PRO A 145 37.11 -15.79 7.92
N GLU A 146 38.29 -16.38 8.09
CA GLU A 146 39.56 -15.67 8.26
C GLU A 146 40.12 -15.13 6.92
N ARG A 147 39.47 -15.45 5.78
CA ARG A 147 39.98 -15.13 4.44
C ARG A 147 41.39 -15.62 4.18
N ALA A 148 41.70 -16.76 4.73
CA ALA A 148 43.05 -17.39 4.64
C ALA A 148 43.13 -18.40 3.51
N THR A 149 42.03 -19.12 3.24
CA THR A 149 41.97 -20.14 2.20
C THR A 149 40.72 -20.04 1.32
N VAL A 150 40.84 -20.40 0.05
CA VAL A 150 39.71 -20.59 -0.82
C VAL A 150 39.06 -21.93 -0.53
N THR A 151 37.89 -21.95 0.04
CA THR A 151 37.16 -23.16 0.44
C THR A 151 36.49 -23.84 -0.74
N HIS A 152 35.86 -23.07 -1.61
CA HIS A 152 35.12 -23.57 -2.75
C HIS A 152 35.39 -22.74 -4.01
N LEU A 153 35.29 -23.37 -5.15
CA LEU A 153 35.31 -22.73 -6.46
C LEU A 153 34.19 -23.33 -7.32
N TYR A 154 33.27 -22.49 -7.76
CA TYR A 154 32.17 -22.85 -8.64
C TYR A 154 32.37 -22.21 -10.01
N ASN A 155 31.90 -22.90 -11.07
CA ASN A 155 31.87 -22.36 -12.42
C ASN A 155 30.51 -22.67 -13.02
N TYR A 156 29.83 -21.67 -13.45
CA TYR A 156 28.54 -21.75 -14.09
C TYR A 156 28.63 -21.22 -15.52
N CYS A 157 28.03 -21.92 -16.47
CA CYS A 157 28.00 -21.51 -17.86
C CYS A 157 26.84 -22.15 -18.60
N ILE A 158 26.26 -21.43 -19.55
CA ILE A 158 25.32 -21.95 -20.52
C ILE A 158 26.12 -22.34 -21.74
N ARG A 159 25.98 -23.56 -22.21
CA ARG A 159 26.67 -24.11 -23.38
C ARG A 159 25.69 -24.58 -24.44
N ASP A 160 26.14 -24.58 -25.65
CA ASP A 160 25.36 -25.16 -26.79
C ASP A 160 24.83 -26.56 -26.46
N GLY A 161 23.51 -26.71 -26.43
CA GLY A 161 22.84 -27.97 -26.12
C GLY A 161 22.76 -28.35 -24.65
N TYR A 162 23.08 -27.41 -23.74
CA TYR A 162 22.91 -27.55 -22.30
C TYR A 162 22.07 -26.39 -21.76
N GLU A 163 21.00 -26.73 -21.08
CA GLU A 163 20.15 -25.75 -20.38
C GLU A 163 20.69 -25.39 -18.99
N SER A 164 21.67 -26.13 -18.49
CA SER A 164 22.24 -25.94 -17.13
C SER A 164 23.77 -25.93 -17.16
N GLY A 165 24.37 -25.15 -16.28
CA GLY A 165 25.81 -24.98 -16.19
C GLY A 165 26.53 -26.13 -15.47
N LYS A 166 27.84 -26.07 -15.44
CA LYS A 166 28.72 -27.01 -14.75
C LYS A 166 29.26 -26.41 -13.47
N VAL A 167 29.32 -27.20 -12.42
CA VAL A 167 29.82 -26.79 -11.11
C VAL A 167 31.11 -27.55 -10.81
N TYR A 168 32.12 -26.82 -10.35
CA TYR A 168 33.38 -27.38 -9.85
C TYR A 168 33.53 -26.99 -8.38
N LYS A 169 33.96 -27.92 -7.54
CA LYS A 169 34.35 -27.67 -6.15
C LYS A 169 35.85 -27.71 -6.02
N ASN A 170 36.43 -26.77 -5.32
CA ASN A 170 37.89 -26.78 -5.07
C ASN A 170 38.23 -27.93 -4.14
N GLY A 171 39.30 -28.66 -4.49
CA GLY A 171 39.75 -29.84 -3.73
C GLY A 171 39.17 -31.17 -4.23
N ASP A 172 38.12 -31.19 -5.00
CA ASP A 172 37.64 -32.35 -5.73
C ASP A 172 38.14 -32.23 -7.17
N ALA A 173 38.96 -33.15 -7.63
CA ALA A 173 39.50 -33.17 -9.01
C ALA A 173 38.42 -33.52 -10.05
N GLY A 174 37.18 -33.23 -9.84
CA GLY A 174 36.03 -33.61 -10.67
C GLY A 174 35.01 -32.54 -10.90
N ILE A 175 34.38 -32.61 -12.05
CA ILE A 175 33.15 -31.84 -12.38
C ILE A 175 32.01 -32.51 -11.61
N ILE A 176 31.28 -31.71 -10.80
CA ILE A 176 29.99 -32.16 -10.24
C ILE A 176 28.94 -31.93 -11.33
N ALA A 177 28.28 -32.98 -11.77
CA ALA A 177 27.20 -32.85 -12.72
C ALA A 177 26.03 -32.07 -12.09
N ASP A 178 25.31 -31.26 -12.90
CA ASP A 178 24.24 -30.36 -12.45
C ASP A 178 23.19 -30.95 -11.51
N LYS A 179 22.93 -32.25 -11.65
CA LYS A 179 21.92 -32.96 -10.83
C LYS A 179 22.51 -33.64 -9.57
N GLU A 180 23.80 -33.62 -9.41
CA GLU A 180 24.50 -34.19 -8.24
C GLU A 180 24.95 -33.07 -7.29
N ARG A 181 24.19 -32.02 -7.22
CA ARG A 181 24.33 -31.01 -6.18
C ARG A 181 24.04 -31.71 -4.87
N GLY A 182 25.05 -31.74 -3.99
CA GLY A 182 24.85 -32.35 -2.69
C GLY A 182 23.57 -31.84 -2.05
N PRO A 183 22.74 -32.64 -1.41
CA PRO A 183 21.46 -32.22 -0.89
C PRO A 183 21.63 -31.03 0.05
N GLY A 184 21.00 -29.93 -0.30
CA GLY A 184 20.79 -28.77 0.59
C GLY A 184 21.84 -27.67 0.56
N ASN A 185 22.98 -27.82 -0.14
CA ASN A 185 24.06 -26.85 0.08
C ASN A 185 24.15 -25.71 -0.94
N TYR A 186 23.51 -25.78 -2.07
CA TYR A 186 23.40 -24.67 -3.03
C TYR A 186 22.35 -24.97 -4.11
N SER A 187 21.82 -23.93 -4.74
CA SER A 187 21.04 -23.97 -5.96
C SER A 187 21.59 -22.95 -6.94
N VAL A 188 21.25 -23.10 -8.21
CA VAL A 188 21.59 -22.14 -9.27
C VAL A 188 20.54 -22.17 -10.36
N ALA A 189 20.20 -21.00 -10.84
CA ALA A 189 19.43 -20.78 -12.06
C ALA A 189 20.25 -19.93 -13.03
N MET A 190 20.07 -20.17 -14.33
CA MET A 190 20.77 -19.45 -15.40
C MET A 190 19.83 -19.28 -16.55
N VAL A 191 19.64 -18.03 -16.99
CA VAL A 191 18.72 -17.68 -18.08
C VAL A 191 19.43 -16.78 -19.07
N ARG A 192 19.36 -17.12 -20.37
CA ARG A 192 19.84 -16.25 -21.46
C ARG A 192 18.66 -15.69 -22.23
N ASP A 193 18.63 -14.36 -22.36
CA ASP A 193 17.77 -13.66 -23.31
C ASP A 193 18.62 -13.16 -24.50
N ASP A 194 18.51 -13.85 -25.61
CA ASP A 194 19.23 -13.49 -26.85
C ASP A 194 18.71 -12.18 -27.47
N ALA A 195 17.47 -11.79 -27.16
CA ALA A 195 16.90 -10.55 -27.69
C ALA A 195 17.38 -9.34 -26.92
N ALA A 196 17.47 -9.45 -25.60
CA ALA A 196 18.03 -8.46 -24.71
C ALA A 196 19.57 -8.51 -24.65
N LYS A 197 20.17 -9.61 -25.13
CA LYS A 197 21.61 -9.90 -25.03
C LYS A 197 22.09 -9.97 -23.57
N THR A 198 21.29 -10.51 -22.70
CA THR A 198 21.61 -10.64 -21.29
C THR A 198 21.65 -12.08 -20.83
N THR A 199 22.55 -12.39 -19.90
CA THR A 199 22.54 -13.65 -19.17
C THR A 199 22.38 -13.37 -17.69
N THR A 200 21.35 -13.95 -17.08
CA THR A 200 21.11 -13.89 -15.65
C THR A 200 21.65 -15.15 -14.99
N TYR A 201 22.32 -15.00 -13.87
CA TYR A 201 22.74 -16.06 -12.98
C TYR A 201 22.23 -15.76 -11.58
N GLU A 202 21.55 -16.70 -10.98
CA GLU A 202 21.22 -16.70 -9.57
C GLU A 202 21.81 -17.89 -8.89
N ALA A 203 22.29 -17.72 -7.66
CA ALA A 203 22.85 -18.82 -6.90
C ALA A 203 22.61 -18.65 -5.40
N LEU A 204 22.37 -19.77 -4.71
CA LEU A 204 22.32 -19.87 -3.25
C LEU A 204 23.48 -20.74 -2.78
N PHE A 205 24.19 -20.28 -1.75
CA PHE A 205 25.27 -21.01 -1.10
C PHE A 205 24.95 -21.11 0.40
N ALA A 206 24.83 -22.33 0.90
CA ALA A 206 24.60 -22.57 2.32
C ALA A 206 25.77 -22.09 3.21
N PRO A 207 25.53 -21.76 4.50
CA PRO A 207 26.53 -21.23 5.42
C PRO A 207 27.76 -22.13 5.56
N ASP A 208 27.60 -23.45 5.52
CA ASP A 208 28.67 -24.42 5.63
C ASP A 208 29.71 -24.35 4.47
N SER A 209 29.31 -23.81 3.33
CA SER A 209 30.20 -23.51 2.21
C SER A 209 31.25 -22.45 2.54
N PHE A 210 30.97 -21.60 3.53
CA PHE A 210 31.86 -20.56 4.06
C PHE A 210 32.52 -20.96 5.38
N GLY A 211 32.19 -22.14 5.91
CA GLY A 211 32.70 -22.62 7.18
C GLY A 211 31.89 -22.17 8.40
N PHE A 212 30.69 -21.65 8.21
CA PHE A 212 29.78 -21.32 9.29
C PHE A 212 28.77 -22.44 9.52
N GLU A 213 28.28 -22.63 10.74
CA GLU A 213 27.13 -23.50 11.02
C GLU A 213 25.82 -22.85 10.58
N GLN A 214 25.71 -21.55 10.81
CA GLN A 214 24.63 -20.70 10.40
C GLN A 214 25.17 -19.30 10.11
N PHE A 215 24.42 -18.50 9.36
CA PHE A 215 24.73 -17.08 9.17
C PHE A 215 24.16 -16.23 10.30
N GLU A 216 24.97 -15.25 10.71
CA GLU A 216 24.60 -14.26 11.72
C GLU A 216 25.01 -12.86 11.25
N ILE A 217 24.28 -11.85 11.68
CA ILE A 217 24.60 -10.45 11.40
C ILE A 217 26.01 -10.11 11.90
N GLY A 218 26.73 -9.34 11.09
CA GLY A 218 28.09 -8.92 11.38
C GLY A 218 29.17 -9.93 10.96
N GLN A 219 28.80 -11.14 10.54
CA GLN A 219 29.77 -12.08 9.99
C GLN A 219 30.36 -11.54 8.69
N GLN A 220 31.62 -11.85 8.49
CA GLN A 220 32.41 -11.42 7.34
C GLN A 220 33.15 -12.59 6.72
N PHE A 221 33.23 -12.59 5.40
CA PHE A 221 34.00 -13.58 4.64
C PHE A 221 34.43 -12.98 3.29
N GLY A 222 35.35 -13.66 2.63
CA GLY A 222 35.80 -13.29 1.31
C GLY A 222 34.99 -13.98 0.23
N PHE A 223 34.64 -13.21 -0.80
CA PHE A 223 33.90 -13.67 -1.96
C PHE A 223 34.55 -13.12 -3.23
N GLY A 224 34.70 -13.95 -4.24
CA GLY A 224 35.25 -13.53 -5.54
C GLY A 224 34.35 -13.99 -6.67
N VAL A 225 34.09 -13.08 -7.61
CA VAL A 225 33.33 -13.33 -8.84
C VAL A 225 34.20 -12.93 -10.03
N CYS A 226 34.36 -13.83 -10.97
CA CYS A 226 34.99 -13.58 -12.26
C CYS A 226 34.00 -13.96 -13.35
N VAL A 227 33.51 -12.99 -14.10
CA VAL A 227 32.60 -13.18 -15.23
C VAL A 227 33.43 -13.19 -16.50
N ASN A 228 33.56 -14.33 -17.09
CA ASN A 228 34.38 -14.51 -18.28
C ASN A 228 33.60 -14.07 -19.53
N ASP A 229 34.38 -13.56 -20.45
CA ASP A 229 33.95 -13.13 -21.77
C ASP A 229 34.59 -14.01 -22.85
N GLY A 230 33.80 -14.50 -23.77
CA GLY A 230 34.19 -15.33 -24.90
C GLY A 230 33.61 -14.83 -26.19
N ASP A 231 34.42 -14.84 -27.29
CA ASP A 231 33.97 -14.42 -28.62
C ASP A 231 33.85 -15.64 -29.57
N ALA A 232 32.76 -15.76 -30.31
CA ALA A 232 32.55 -16.84 -31.26
C ALA A 232 33.63 -16.86 -32.38
N ALA A 233 34.14 -15.72 -32.76
CA ALA A 233 35.18 -15.61 -33.77
C ALA A 233 36.52 -16.27 -33.33
N THR A 234 36.81 -16.28 -32.05
CA THR A 234 37.98 -16.91 -31.45
C THR A 234 37.62 -17.53 -30.09
N PRO A 235 37.07 -18.75 -30.14
CA PRO A 235 36.51 -19.39 -28.93
C PRO A 235 37.47 -19.45 -27.75
N GLY A 236 36.88 -19.25 -26.54
CA GLY A 236 37.58 -19.30 -25.26
C GLY A 236 37.62 -17.96 -24.52
N GLN A 237 38.12 -17.99 -23.29
CA GLN A 237 38.22 -16.79 -22.45
C GLN A 237 39.07 -15.71 -23.13
N LYS A 238 38.48 -14.53 -23.33
CA LYS A 238 39.09 -13.36 -23.97
C LYS A 238 39.28 -12.19 -23.00
N GLY A 239 38.54 -12.20 -21.97
CA GLY A 239 38.57 -11.22 -20.93
C GLY A 239 37.71 -11.61 -19.75
N TRP A 240 37.56 -10.72 -18.82
CA TRP A 240 36.62 -10.84 -17.73
C TRP A 240 36.29 -9.50 -17.08
N SER A 241 35.08 -9.41 -16.54
CA SER A 241 34.68 -8.49 -15.51
C SER A 241 34.63 -9.22 -14.17
N GLY A 242 34.24 -8.53 -13.11
CA GLY A 242 33.97 -9.20 -11.83
C GLY A 242 34.37 -8.42 -10.59
N TRP A 243 34.16 -9.06 -9.47
CA TRP A 243 34.35 -8.49 -8.13
C TRP A 243 35.31 -9.39 -7.34
N GLY A 244 36.48 -8.86 -6.95
CA GLY A 244 37.57 -9.66 -6.44
C GLY A 244 38.02 -10.79 -7.39
N PRO A 245 38.10 -10.60 -8.72
CA PRO A 245 38.34 -11.68 -9.68
C PRO A 245 39.74 -12.33 -9.51
N HIS A 246 40.71 -11.59 -8.96
CA HIS A 246 42.04 -12.10 -8.72
C HIS A 246 42.13 -13.18 -7.61
N MET A 247 41.14 -13.28 -6.77
CA MET A 247 40.95 -14.44 -5.91
C MET A 247 40.87 -15.72 -6.76
N ILE A 248 40.42 -15.66 -8.00
CA ILE A 248 40.11 -16.80 -8.87
C ILE A 248 41.18 -16.96 -9.97
N VAL A 249 41.42 -15.86 -10.71
CA VAL A 249 42.38 -15.89 -11.83
C VAL A 249 43.82 -15.82 -11.33
N PHE A 250 44.76 -16.35 -12.11
CA PHE A 250 46.19 -16.40 -11.85
C PHE A 250 46.65 -17.08 -10.52
N GLY A 251 45.77 -17.74 -9.85
CA GLY A 251 45.99 -18.42 -8.60
C GLY A 251 44.70 -18.81 -7.93
N LYS A 252 44.74 -19.01 -6.65
CA LYS A 252 43.57 -19.12 -5.79
C LYS A 252 44.00 -18.41 -4.51
N THR A 253 43.83 -17.08 -4.51
CA THR A 253 44.41 -16.19 -3.52
C THR A 253 43.31 -15.60 -2.64
N ALA A 254 43.00 -16.24 -1.55
CA ALA A 254 41.93 -15.80 -0.65
C ALA A 254 42.01 -14.33 -0.19
N PRO A 255 43.22 -13.75 0.10
CA PRO A 255 43.35 -12.34 0.42
C PRO A 255 42.89 -11.37 -0.67
N ASP A 256 42.88 -11.81 -1.92
CA ASP A 256 42.42 -10.95 -3.07
C ASP A 256 40.90 -10.98 -3.24
N ALA A 257 40.16 -11.64 -2.35
CA ALA A 257 38.72 -11.68 -2.32
C ALA A 257 38.12 -10.31 -1.89
N ALA A 258 37.02 -9.93 -2.49
CA ALA A 258 36.20 -8.88 -1.94
C ALA A 258 35.59 -9.29 -0.60
N LEU A 259 35.27 -8.32 0.25
CA LEU A 259 34.72 -8.54 1.57
C LEU A 259 33.19 -8.44 1.54
N VAL A 260 32.51 -9.50 1.96
CA VAL A 260 31.07 -9.46 2.26
C VAL A 260 30.89 -9.35 3.77
N THR A 261 30.03 -8.44 4.20
CA THR A 261 29.54 -8.34 5.56
C THR A 261 28.05 -8.63 5.56
N LEU A 262 27.60 -9.57 6.36
CA LEU A 262 26.17 -9.85 6.53
C LEU A 262 25.56 -8.77 7.41
N THR A 263 24.60 -8.06 6.88
CA THR A 263 23.87 -6.97 7.53
C THR A 263 22.40 -7.34 7.65
N GLY A 264 21.63 -6.57 8.40
CA GLY A 264 20.21 -6.79 8.61
C GLY A 264 19.79 -6.46 10.03
N LEU A 265 18.65 -6.99 10.42
CA LEU A 265 18.08 -6.76 11.74
C LEU A 265 18.54 -7.83 12.71
N GLU A 266 18.93 -7.42 13.92
CA GLU A 266 19.29 -8.31 15.01
C GLU A 266 18.03 -9.01 15.54
N VAL A 267 18.09 -10.34 15.73
CA VAL A 267 17.02 -11.08 16.41
C VAL A 267 17.08 -10.76 17.91
N ILE A 268 16.03 -10.19 18.45
CA ILE A 268 15.93 -9.87 19.87
C ILE A 268 15.13 -10.91 20.65
N SER A 269 14.17 -11.58 20.00
CA SER A 269 13.41 -12.67 20.61
C SER A 269 12.81 -13.59 19.56
N SER A 270 12.46 -14.82 19.95
CA SER A 270 11.71 -15.73 19.12
C SER A 270 10.79 -16.62 19.97
N PHE A 271 9.67 -17.02 19.39
CA PHE A 271 8.73 -17.98 19.96
C PHE A 271 8.45 -19.08 18.94
N SER A 272 8.32 -20.32 19.39
CA SER A 272 7.97 -21.47 18.55
C SER A 272 7.13 -22.46 19.33
N GLU A 273 6.03 -22.92 18.73
CA GLU A 273 5.16 -23.96 19.29
C GLU A 273 4.61 -24.82 18.15
N ASP A 274 4.92 -26.13 18.20
CA ASP A 274 4.53 -27.10 17.17
C ASP A 274 3.27 -27.92 17.55
N PHE A 275 2.66 -27.60 18.69
CA PHE A 275 1.46 -28.25 19.24
C PHE A 275 1.47 -29.79 19.24
N ASN A 276 2.62 -30.44 19.04
CA ASN A 276 2.74 -31.90 18.96
C ASN A 276 2.76 -32.60 20.34
N GLY A 277 2.53 -31.85 21.44
CA GLY A 277 2.43 -32.37 22.80
C GLY A 277 1.19 -33.24 23.06
N GLU A 278 1.04 -33.78 24.29
CA GLU A 278 -0.21 -34.42 24.70
C GLU A 278 -1.34 -33.39 24.81
N ASP A 279 -2.61 -33.82 24.68
CA ASP A 279 -3.75 -32.91 24.77
C ASP A 279 -3.68 -31.99 25.99
N GLY A 280 -3.71 -30.68 25.72
CA GLY A 280 -3.57 -29.61 26.71
C GLY A 280 -2.12 -29.29 27.10
N GLU A 281 -1.11 -29.94 26.53
CA GLU A 281 0.30 -29.66 26.76
C GLU A 281 0.85 -28.69 25.69
N HIS A 282 0.80 -27.41 25.96
CA HIS A 282 1.32 -26.32 25.11
C HIS A 282 2.13 -25.35 25.96
N SER A 283 2.76 -24.36 25.35
CA SER A 283 3.54 -23.33 26.05
C SER A 283 2.74 -22.68 27.18
N GLU A 284 3.38 -22.48 28.35
CA GLU A 284 2.79 -21.76 29.47
C GLU A 284 2.48 -20.28 29.15
N LEU A 285 3.04 -19.73 28.06
CA LEU A 285 2.77 -18.38 27.56
C LEU A 285 1.46 -18.30 26.77
N ILE A 286 0.85 -19.44 26.43
CA ILE A 286 -0.43 -19.46 25.70
C ILE A 286 -1.57 -19.70 26.67
N THR A 287 -2.54 -18.79 26.67
CA THR A 287 -3.81 -18.94 27.40
C THR A 287 -4.95 -19.17 26.41
N LEU A 288 -5.72 -20.26 26.63
CA LEU A 288 -6.85 -20.63 25.79
C LEU A 288 -8.18 -20.22 26.43
N GLU A 289 -9.07 -19.62 25.65
CA GLU A 289 -10.41 -19.24 26.12
C GLU A 289 -11.52 -19.58 25.11
N GLY A 290 -12.75 -19.56 25.63
CA GLY A 290 -13.93 -19.85 24.83
C GLY A 290 -13.94 -21.29 24.34
N THR A 291 -13.99 -21.49 23.02
CA THR A 291 -13.96 -22.82 22.39
C THR A 291 -12.57 -23.30 22.04
N ALA A 292 -11.53 -22.48 22.29
CA ALA A 292 -10.17 -22.85 21.97
C ALA A 292 -9.67 -24.03 22.83
N ALA A 293 -8.96 -24.96 22.22
CA ALA A 293 -8.42 -26.15 22.85
C ALA A 293 -7.15 -26.61 22.10
N HIS A 294 -6.21 -27.20 22.83
CA HIS A 294 -5.10 -27.96 22.25
C HIS A 294 -5.42 -29.46 22.36
N THR A 295 -5.56 -30.13 21.24
CA THR A 295 -5.87 -31.55 21.18
C THR A 295 -5.50 -32.14 19.81
N GLU A 296 -5.17 -33.45 19.81
CA GLU A 296 -4.78 -34.18 18.59
C GLU A 296 -3.57 -33.62 17.86
N GLY A 297 -2.71 -32.87 18.55
CA GLY A 297 -1.53 -32.25 17.97
C GLY A 297 -1.79 -30.94 17.22
N GLU A 298 -2.92 -30.28 17.48
CA GLU A 298 -3.33 -29.05 16.81
C GLU A 298 -3.91 -28.04 17.79
N LEU A 299 -3.72 -26.75 17.57
CA LEU A 299 -4.42 -25.69 18.28
C LEU A 299 -5.75 -25.41 17.58
N ILE A 300 -6.82 -25.85 18.17
CA ILE A 300 -8.20 -25.64 17.71
C ILE A 300 -8.69 -24.33 18.27
N ILE A 301 -9.07 -23.37 17.43
CA ILE A 301 -9.75 -22.14 17.86
C ILE A 301 -11.26 -22.34 17.84
N THR A 302 -11.80 -22.84 16.72
CA THR A 302 -13.21 -23.26 16.63
C THR A 302 -13.34 -24.56 15.83
N GLU A 303 -14.31 -25.39 16.20
CA GLU A 303 -14.80 -26.51 15.40
C GLU A 303 -15.83 -26.05 14.37
N ALA A 304 -16.14 -26.91 13.39
CA ALA A 304 -17.23 -26.70 12.43
C ALA A 304 -18.60 -26.84 13.10
N ALA A 305 -18.89 -25.98 14.05
CA ALA A 305 -20.14 -25.92 14.80
C ALA A 305 -20.61 -24.47 14.93
N ASN A 306 -21.93 -24.27 15.01
CA ASN A 306 -22.50 -22.94 15.10
C ASN A 306 -22.23 -22.28 16.46
N SER A 307 -22.12 -20.93 16.43
CA SER A 307 -22.03 -20.08 17.63
C SER A 307 -20.83 -20.44 18.52
N GLN A 308 -19.70 -20.72 17.90
CA GLN A 308 -18.42 -20.88 18.58
C GLN A 308 -17.68 -19.54 18.61
N ASN A 309 -16.91 -19.34 19.66
CA ASN A 309 -16.00 -18.22 19.79
C ASN A 309 -14.81 -18.69 20.62
N GLY A 310 -13.63 -18.68 20.04
CA GLY A 310 -12.40 -19.13 20.65
C GLY A 310 -11.26 -18.16 20.45
N GLY A 311 -10.34 -18.18 21.41
CA GLY A 311 -9.13 -17.37 21.35
C GLY A 311 -7.96 -18.06 22.06
N ALA A 312 -6.76 -17.89 21.49
CA ALA A 312 -5.49 -18.25 22.09
C ALA A 312 -4.64 -16.99 22.22
N LEU A 313 -4.39 -16.58 23.48
CA LEU A 313 -3.56 -15.43 23.80
C LEU A 313 -2.13 -15.90 24.09
N LEU A 314 -1.18 -15.52 23.28
CA LEU A 314 0.25 -15.62 23.56
C LEU A 314 0.69 -14.35 24.29
N GLU A 315 1.15 -14.50 25.51
CA GLU A 315 1.67 -13.40 26.31
C GLU A 315 3.03 -12.90 25.75
N ASP A 316 3.43 -11.72 26.21
CA ASP A 316 4.73 -11.14 25.82
C ASP A 316 5.88 -12.13 26.08
N PHE A 317 6.59 -12.49 25.01
CA PHE A 317 7.79 -13.31 25.03
C PHE A 317 9.08 -12.51 24.74
N THR A 318 8.97 -11.17 24.71
CA THR A 318 10.08 -10.27 24.40
C THR A 318 10.73 -9.66 25.64
N ASP A 319 10.24 -9.99 26.85
CA ASP A 319 10.62 -9.36 28.11
C ASP A 319 10.42 -7.81 28.10
N GLY A 320 9.38 -7.35 27.39
CA GLY A 320 9.06 -5.93 27.25
C GLY A 320 9.94 -5.18 26.23
N ALA A 321 10.73 -5.89 25.43
CA ALA A 321 11.55 -5.25 24.40
C ALA A 321 10.69 -4.57 23.33
N ALA A 322 11.07 -3.35 22.96
CA ALA A 322 10.43 -2.61 21.88
C ALA A 322 10.85 -3.12 20.51
N PHE A 323 9.91 -3.32 19.60
CA PHE A 323 10.19 -3.73 18.23
C PHE A 323 9.15 -3.17 17.23
N SER A 324 9.55 -3.08 15.98
CA SER A 324 8.67 -2.77 14.85
C SER A 324 8.80 -3.78 13.70
N ASN A 325 9.71 -4.71 13.84
CA ASN A 325 10.05 -5.68 12.81
C ASN A 325 9.85 -7.10 13.32
N PHE A 326 9.10 -7.89 12.58
CA PHE A 326 8.87 -9.30 12.89
C PHE A 326 8.62 -10.14 11.65
N GLU A 327 8.88 -11.43 11.79
CA GLU A 327 8.43 -12.49 10.89
C GLU A 327 7.59 -13.49 11.67
N MET A 328 6.52 -13.97 11.07
CA MET A 328 5.66 -15.01 11.63
C MET A 328 5.33 -16.03 10.55
N SER A 329 5.36 -17.31 10.92
CA SER A 329 4.88 -18.37 10.06
C SER A 329 4.08 -19.38 10.86
N PHE A 330 3.05 -19.93 10.26
CA PHE A 330 2.22 -20.97 10.84
C PHE A 330 1.45 -21.70 9.74
N ARG A 331 0.88 -22.84 10.09
CA ARG A 331 -0.11 -23.52 9.26
C ARG A 331 -1.52 -23.18 9.73
N LEU A 332 -2.38 -22.81 8.81
CA LEU A 332 -3.77 -22.48 9.08
C LEU A 332 -4.71 -23.45 8.37
N PHE A 333 -5.62 -24.04 9.08
CA PHE A 333 -6.70 -24.81 8.49
C PHE A 333 -8.02 -24.04 8.64
N MET A 334 -8.61 -23.69 7.50
CA MET A 334 -9.94 -23.11 7.41
C MET A 334 -10.76 -23.99 6.46
N GLY A 335 -11.86 -24.60 6.94
CA GLY A 335 -12.66 -25.49 6.09
C GLY A 335 -13.55 -26.45 6.85
N ASN A 336 -14.04 -27.47 6.14
CA ASN A 336 -14.89 -28.55 6.67
C ASN A 336 -16.15 -28.08 7.41
N GLY A 337 -16.75 -26.98 6.96
CA GLY A 337 -17.94 -26.40 7.55
C GLY A 337 -19.16 -26.40 6.64
N THR A 338 -19.95 -25.35 6.72
CA THR A 338 -21.11 -25.12 5.86
C THR A 338 -20.70 -24.83 4.41
N ALA A 339 -21.62 -24.98 3.46
CA ALA A 339 -21.34 -24.77 2.03
C ALA A 339 -20.83 -23.35 1.73
N ARG A 340 -21.27 -22.35 2.49
CA ARG A 340 -20.65 -21.04 2.62
C ARG A 340 -20.06 -21.02 4.02
N PRO A 341 -18.72 -21.06 4.15
CA PRO A 341 -18.07 -21.06 5.45
C PRO A 341 -18.17 -19.70 6.15
N ALA A 342 -18.01 -19.69 7.46
CA ALA A 342 -18.10 -18.48 8.28
C ALA A 342 -17.44 -18.69 9.67
N ASP A 343 -17.14 -17.65 10.43
CA ASP A 343 -17.12 -16.26 10.01
C ASP A 343 -15.70 -15.95 9.50
N GLY A 344 -14.63 -16.27 10.27
CA GLY A 344 -13.23 -16.10 9.88
C GLY A 344 -12.28 -16.28 11.06
N PHE A 345 -11.01 -15.93 10.81
CA PHE A 345 -9.89 -16.02 11.73
C PHE A 345 -9.13 -14.71 11.74
N SER A 346 -8.59 -14.31 12.90
CA SER A 346 -7.77 -13.10 13.02
C SER A 346 -6.56 -13.30 13.91
N ILE A 347 -5.55 -12.47 13.68
CA ILE A 347 -4.38 -12.30 14.53
C ILE A 347 -4.36 -10.83 14.96
N SER A 348 -4.27 -10.58 16.26
CA SER A 348 -4.15 -9.23 16.81
C SER A 348 -2.87 -9.10 17.60
N ILE A 349 -2.14 -8.01 17.42
CA ILE A 349 -0.88 -7.69 18.09
C ILE A 349 -1.05 -6.33 18.74
N ASP A 350 -1.12 -6.28 20.06
CA ASP A 350 -1.32 -5.03 20.80
C ASP A 350 -0.78 -5.15 22.22
N ASN A 351 -0.49 -4.04 22.85
CA ASN A 351 -0.05 -3.96 24.25
C ASN A 351 -1.23 -4.09 25.25
N ASP A 352 -2.44 -3.84 24.80
CA ASP A 352 -3.65 -3.86 25.63
C ASP A 352 -4.80 -4.59 24.95
N LEU A 353 -4.59 -5.89 24.68
CA LEU A 353 -5.66 -6.72 24.14
C LEU A 353 -6.72 -6.96 25.20
N PRO A 354 -8.02 -6.79 24.87
CA PRO A 354 -9.09 -7.05 25.80
C PRO A 354 -9.10 -8.53 26.19
N ASN A 355 -9.42 -8.80 27.44
CA ASN A 355 -9.60 -10.16 27.92
C ASN A 355 -10.63 -10.87 27.02
N LEU A 356 -10.20 -11.84 26.33
CA LEU A 356 -10.67 -12.81 25.32
C LEU A 356 -12.18 -13.00 25.10
N ALA A 357 -13.04 -12.13 25.62
CA ALA A 357 -14.46 -12.38 25.62
C ALA A 357 -15.14 -12.31 24.24
N SER A 358 -14.51 -11.72 23.20
CA SER A 358 -15.10 -11.71 21.87
C SER A 358 -14.24 -11.03 20.78
N PRO A 359 -12.99 -11.36 20.56
CA PRO A 359 -12.45 -11.05 19.26
C PRO A 359 -13.08 -12.02 18.28
N ALA A 360 -13.42 -11.52 17.15
CA ALA A 360 -13.97 -12.29 16.07
C ALA A 360 -12.91 -12.36 14.95
N GLU A 361 -13.36 -12.68 13.77
CA GLU A 361 -12.64 -12.53 12.53
C GLU A 361 -12.08 -11.10 12.31
N GLU A 362 -12.67 -10.10 12.92
CA GLU A 362 -12.25 -8.69 12.83
C GLU A 362 -11.07 -8.33 13.76
N GLY A 363 -10.69 -9.27 14.65
CA GLY A 363 -9.61 -9.04 15.62
C GLY A 363 -9.97 -8.06 16.73
N ALA A 364 -8.99 -7.75 17.60
CA ALA A 364 -9.15 -6.91 18.77
C ALA A 364 -8.04 -5.87 18.89
N GLY A 365 -8.29 -4.80 19.62
CA GLY A 365 -7.34 -3.72 19.88
C GLY A 365 -7.17 -2.76 18.70
N ASN A 366 -6.29 -1.77 18.91
CA ASN A 366 -5.93 -0.75 17.93
C ASN A 366 -4.51 -0.96 17.34
N GLY A 367 -3.79 -1.97 17.82
CA GLY A 367 -2.51 -2.38 17.25
C GLY A 367 -2.66 -2.96 15.86
N MET A 368 -1.78 -3.86 15.50
CA MET A 368 -1.89 -4.56 14.20
C MET A 368 -2.91 -5.68 14.28
N LYS A 369 -3.77 -5.77 13.26
CA LYS A 369 -4.70 -6.89 13.08
C LYS A 369 -4.54 -7.44 11.68
N ILE A 370 -4.53 -8.77 11.56
CA ILE A 370 -4.47 -9.48 10.30
C ILE A 370 -5.68 -10.42 10.28
N CYS A 371 -6.64 -10.11 9.41
CA CYS A 371 -7.96 -10.73 9.39
C CYS A 371 -8.12 -11.59 8.15
N PHE A 372 -8.47 -12.86 8.33
CA PHE A 372 -8.83 -13.82 7.30
C PHE A 372 -10.35 -14.00 7.35
N ASP A 373 -11.06 -13.05 6.77
CA ASP A 373 -12.50 -12.95 6.82
C ASP A 373 -13.15 -13.76 5.69
N ALA A 374 -13.99 -14.74 6.06
CA ALA A 374 -14.64 -15.63 5.11
C ALA A 374 -16.10 -15.25 4.83
N TRP A 375 -16.70 -14.35 5.61
CA TRP A 375 -18.12 -14.06 5.58
C TRP A 375 -18.43 -12.58 5.45
N ASP A 376 -19.00 -12.18 4.32
CA ASP A 376 -19.54 -10.84 4.11
C ASP A 376 -20.75 -10.60 5.07
N SER A 377 -20.54 -9.74 6.06
CA SER A 377 -21.53 -9.30 7.03
C SER A 377 -22.39 -8.13 6.54
N GLY A 378 -22.13 -7.62 5.35
CA GLY A 378 -22.79 -6.47 4.75
C GLY A 378 -22.15 -5.13 5.15
N GLY A 379 -22.75 -4.02 4.70
CA GLY A 379 -22.26 -2.69 5.10
C GLY A 379 -20.99 -2.21 4.39
N GLY A 380 -20.54 -2.92 3.35
CA GLY A 380 -19.30 -2.60 2.61
C GLY A 380 -18.17 -3.59 2.86
N ASP A 381 -18.42 -4.61 3.66
CA ASP A 381 -17.56 -5.76 3.81
C ASP A 381 -17.36 -6.46 2.46
N LEU A 382 -16.12 -6.78 2.10
CA LEU A 382 -15.71 -7.34 0.81
C LEU A 382 -15.25 -8.80 0.93
N ALA A 383 -15.56 -9.46 2.05
CA ALA A 383 -15.18 -10.85 2.26
C ALA A 383 -15.73 -11.78 1.15
N PRO A 384 -15.03 -12.88 0.83
CA PRO A 384 -13.82 -13.39 1.49
C PRO A 384 -12.59 -12.54 1.20
N GLN A 385 -11.83 -12.19 2.24
CA GLN A 385 -10.66 -11.31 2.10
C GLN A 385 -9.59 -11.59 3.16
N ILE A 386 -8.35 -11.20 2.85
CA ILE A 386 -7.32 -10.95 3.86
C ILE A 386 -7.17 -9.45 3.97
N GLU A 387 -7.32 -8.92 5.19
CA GLU A 387 -7.19 -7.50 5.46
C GLU A 387 -6.29 -7.25 6.65
N VAL A 388 -5.43 -6.24 6.54
CA VAL A 388 -4.48 -5.85 7.59
C VAL A 388 -4.81 -4.46 8.06
N PHE A 389 -4.99 -4.31 9.35
CA PHE A 389 -5.26 -3.03 10.01
C PHE A 389 -4.12 -2.61 10.92
N TYR A 390 -3.96 -1.31 11.10
CA TYR A 390 -3.13 -0.71 12.13
C TYR A 390 -3.75 0.61 12.58
N GLY A 391 -3.83 0.85 13.90
CA GLY A 391 -4.48 2.04 14.44
C GLY A 391 -5.99 2.13 14.14
N GLY A 392 -6.62 0.98 13.88
CA GLY A 392 -8.03 0.91 13.46
C GLY A 392 -8.27 1.14 11.96
N GLU A 393 -7.23 1.49 11.19
CA GLU A 393 -7.33 1.78 9.77
C GLU A 393 -6.86 0.60 8.91
N SER A 394 -7.55 0.34 7.80
CA SER A 394 -7.14 -0.65 6.80
C SER A 394 -5.86 -0.21 6.10
N GLN A 395 -4.84 -1.06 6.13
CA GLN A 395 -3.52 -0.82 5.53
C GLN A 395 -3.33 -1.57 4.22
N ALA A 396 -3.88 -2.77 4.15
CA ALA A 396 -3.83 -3.62 2.97
C ALA A 396 -5.02 -4.55 2.95
N MET A 397 -5.61 -4.79 1.79
CA MET A 397 -6.74 -5.67 1.61
C MET A 397 -6.66 -6.37 0.26
N GLN A 398 -6.98 -7.66 0.25
CA GLN A 398 -7.10 -8.47 -0.96
C GLN A 398 -8.29 -9.42 -0.84
N SER A 399 -9.22 -9.32 -1.79
CA SER A 399 -10.38 -10.23 -1.86
C SER A 399 -10.01 -11.55 -2.52
N PHE A 400 -10.67 -12.61 -2.08
CA PHE A 400 -10.52 -13.96 -2.57
C PHE A 400 -11.78 -14.47 -3.28
N THR A 401 -11.71 -15.67 -3.85
CA THR A 401 -12.87 -16.29 -4.48
C THR A 401 -13.89 -16.76 -3.44
N GLY A 402 -15.17 -16.42 -3.68
CA GLY A 402 -16.31 -16.79 -2.83
C GLY A 402 -17.57 -16.08 -3.26
N GLU A 403 -18.57 -16.08 -2.40
CA GLU A 403 -19.79 -15.28 -2.56
C GLU A 403 -19.49 -13.85 -2.12
N THR A 404 -19.18 -12.99 -3.07
CA THR A 404 -18.78 -11.60 -2.87
C THR A 404 -19.21 -10.75 -4.06
N ASP A 405 -19.44 -9.46 -3.84
CA ASP A 405 -19.74 -8.47 -4.87
C ASP A 405 -18.49 -7.94 -5.59
N VAL A 406 -17.28 -8.30 -5.14
CA VAL A 406 -16.03 -7.93 -5.77
C VAL A 406 -15.94 -8.54 -7.17
N PRO A 407 -15.62 -7.78 -8.24
CA PRO A 407 -15.44 -8.31 -9.58
C PRO A 407 -14.36 -9.41 -9.61
N GLU A 408 -14.58 -10.45 -10.41
CA GLU A 408 -13.63 -11.59 -10.53
C GLU A 408 -12.21 -11.13 -10.92
N ALA A 409 -12.10 -10.07 -11.70
CA ALA A 409 -10.79 -9.51 -12.11
C ALA A 409 -10.01 -8.82 -10.98
N ASP A 410 -10.68 -8.53 -9.86
CA ASP A 410 -10.08 -7.86 -8.70
C ASP A 410 -9.85 -8.84 -7.54
N ARG A 411 -10.17 -10.13 -7.74
CA ARG A 411 -9.94 -11.19 -6.76
C ARG A 411 -8.55 -11.79 -6.92
N PHE A 412 -8.03 -12.31 -5.82
CA PHE A 412 -6.72 -12.94 -5.81
C PHE A 412 -6.65 -14.18 -6.70
N ALA A 413 -5.66 -14.21 -7.57
CA ALA A 413 -5.35 -15.32 -8.46
C ALA A 413 -3.87 -15.72 -8.31
N ASP A 414 -3.60 -17.01 -8.52
CA ASP A 414 -2.24 -17.54 -8.57
C ASP A 414 -1.50 -17.08 -9.86
N GLU A 415 -0.22 -17.43 -9.99
CA GLU A 415 0.64 -17.08 -11.12
C GLU A 415 0.13 -17.61 -12.46
N ASP A 416 -0.64 -18.67 -12.43
CA ASP A 416 -1.31 -19.26 -13.59
C ASP A 416 -2.65 -18.59 -13.92
N GLY A 417 -3.10 -17.65 -13.08
CA GLY A 417 -4.37 -16.93 -13.22
C GLY A 417 -5.58 -17.70 -12.67
N ASN A 418 -5.36 -18.75 -11.85
CA ASN A 418 -6.46 -19.44 -11.21
C ASN A 418 -6.85 -18.69 -9.92
N LEU A 419 -8.14 -18.51 -9.71
CA LEU A 419 -8.65 -17.87 -8.50
C LEU A 419 -8.40 -18.74 -7.27
N VAL A 420 -7.85 -18.15 -6.23
CA VAL A 420 -7.54 -18.80 -4.96
C VAL A 420 -8.71 -18.65 -3.97
N THR A 421 -8.95 -19.68 -3.19
CA THR A 421 -9.94 -19.65 -2.09
C THR A 421 -9.27 -19.43 -0.74
N LEU A 422 -9.95 -18.71 0.14
CA LEU A 422 -9.45 -18.49 1.51
C LEU A 422 -9.51 -19.77 2.36
N TRP A 423 -10.42 -20.70 2.06
CA TRP A 423 -10.60 -21.97 2.77
C TRP A 423 -10.39 -23.18 1.86
N ASP A 424 -10.07 -24.31 2.47
CA ASP A 424 -10.01 -25.63 1.82
C ASP A 424 -10.46 -26.71 2.80
N ASN A 425 -11.16 -27.74 2.29
CA ASN A 425 -11.69 -28.81 3.15
C ASN A 425 -10.67 -29.93 3.41
N ASP A 426 -9.62 -30.00 2.65
CA ASP A 426 -8.68 -31.12 2.64
C ASP A 426 -7.23 -30.71 2.94
N GLU A 427 -6.86 -29.42 2.75
CA GLU A 427 -5.49 -28.95 2.81
C GLU A 427 -5.29 -27.79 3.79
N TRP A 428 -4.18 -27.84 4.51
CA TRP A 428 -3.68 -26.74 5.33
C TRP A 428 -3.06 -25.65 4.45
N ALA A 429 -3.19 -24.42 4.86
CA ALA A 429 -2.51 -23.29 4.26
C ALA A 429 -1.24 -22.97 5.03
N ASP A 430 -0.09 -22.94 4.36
CA ASP A 430 1.10 -22.31 4.89
C ASP A 430 0.90 -20.78 4.83
N VAL A 431 1.10 -20.11 5.96
CA VAL A 431 1.01 -18.66 6.10
C VAL A 431 2.37 -18.14 6.53
N LYS A 432 2.87 -17.13 5.82
CA LYS A 432 4.07 -16.39 6.20
C LYS A 432 3.75 -14.91 6.18
N ILE A 433 4.12 -14.20 7.21
CA ILE A 433 3.91 -12.77 7.36
C ILE A 433 5.21 -12.15 7.80
N SER A 434 5.63 -11.09 7.15
CA SER A 434 6.74 -10.27 7.61
C SER A 434 6.38 -8.79 7.59
N VAL A 435 6.79 -8.08 8.62
CA VAL A 435 6.76 -6.63 8.69
C VAL A 435 8.16 -6.16 9.01
N ILE A 436 8.84 -5.62 8.02
CA ILE A 436 10.24 -5.21 8.12
C ILE A 436 10.38 -3.80 7.53
N GLY A 437 10.82 -2.86 8.37
CA GLY A 437 11.02 -1.48 7.93
C GLY A 437 9.75 -0.77 7.46
N GLY A 438 8.55 -1.19 7.93
CA GLY A 438 7.26 -0.68 7.50
C GLY A 438 6.73 -1.33 6.21
N LEU A 439 7.41 -2.37 5.72
CA LEU A 439 6.98 -3.14 4.56
C LEU A 439 6.33 -4.44 5.03
N LEU A 440 5.10 -4.68 4.58
CA LEU A 440 4.35 -5.92 4.80
C LEU A 440 4.53 -6.85 3.61
N SER A 441 4.93 -8.08 3.89
CA SER A 441 4.80 -9.20 2.95
C SER A 441 3.96 -10.29 3.60
N LEU A 442 3.02 -10.85 2.84
CA LEU A 442 2.16 -11.95 3.28
C LEU A 442 2.04 -12.99 2.17
N ASP A 443 2.52 -14.20 2.46
CA ASP A 443 2.32 -15.37 1.60
C ASP A 443 1.23 -16.26 2.20
N PHE A 444 0.34 -16.72 1.34
CA PHE A 444 -0.75 -17.61 1.69
C PHE A 444 -0.84 -18.76 0.67
N ARG A 445 -0.82 -20.01 1.12
CA ARG A 445 -0.83 -21.21 0.27
C ARG A 445 0.31 -21.25 -0.75
N GLY A 446 1.47 -20.66 -0.43
CA GLY A 446 2.61 -20.58 -1.32
C GLY A 446 2.56 -19.45 -2.36
N HIS A 447 1.53 -18.60 -2.31
CA HIS A 447 1.38 -17.45 -3.21
C HIS A 447 1.53 -16.14 -2.45
N SER A 448 2.18 -15.14 -3.06
CA SER A 448 2.35 -13.84 -2.46
C SER A 448 1.09 -13.00 -2.59
N VAL A 449 0.42 -12.73 -1.47
CA VAL A 449 -0.79 -11.89 -1.40
C VAL A 449 -0.42 -10.42 -1.32
N PHE A 450 0.56 -10.10 -0.47
CA PHE A 450 1.16 -8.79 -0.37
C PHE A 450 2.68 -8.92 -0.49
N ALA A 451 3.30 -8.13 -1.36
CA ALA A 451 4.74 -8.08 -1.55
C ALA A 451 5.23 -6.66 -1.25
N ASP A 452 6.03 -6.51 -0.19
CA ASP A 452 6.63 -5.25 0.25
C ASP A 452 5.63 -4.07 0.27
N LYS A 453 4.38 -4.35 0.69
CA LYS A 453 3.33 -3.34 0.81
C LYS A 453 3.67 -2.39 1.94
N VAL A 454 3.78 -1.09 1.63
CA VAL A 454 3.96 -0.08 2.68
C VAL A 454 2.72 -0.04 3.55
N ILE A 455 2.94 -0.15 4.85
CA ILE A 455 1.89 -0.02 5.85
C ILE A 455 2.32 1.00 6.91
N SER A 456 1.37 1.72 7.46
CA SER A 456 1.60 2.39 8.73
C SER A 456 1.80 1.32 9.79
N SER A 457 2.91 1.35 10.48
CA SER A 457 3.19 0.45 11.60
C SER A 457 3.89 1.23 12.69
N GLY A 458 3.72 0.81 13.92
CA GLY A 458 4.33 1.44 15.08
C GLY A 458 5.34 0.55 15.76
N VAL A 459 5.81 1.03 16.89
CA VAL A 459 6.65 0.26 17.81
C VAL A 459 5.74 -0.43 18.82
N PHE A 460 5.89 -1.73 18.97
CA PHE A 460 5.26 -2.52 20.02
C PHE A 460 6.22 -2.64 21.20
N GLU A 461 5.71 -2.51 22.42
CA GLU A 461 6.49 -2.62 23.66
C GLU A 461 5.90 -3.74 24.53
N GLY A 462 6.40 -4.98 24.35
CA GLY A 462 5.90 -6.16 25.07
C GLY A 462 4.44 -6.50 24.73
N PRO A 463 4.04 -6.60 23.45
CA PRO A 463 2.67 -6.88 23.08
C PRO A 463 2.30 -8.33 23.34
N SER A 464 1.01 -8.56 23.53
CA SER A 464 0.42 -9.88 23.43
C SER A 464 -0.04 -10.15 21.99
N TRP A 465 -0.15 -11.43 21.64
CA TRP A 465 -0.61 -11.89 20.34
C TRP A 465 -1.87 -12.72 20.52
N LEU A 466 -2.96 -12.32 19.92
CA LEU A 466 -4.22 -13.03 20.04
C LEU A 466 -4.60 -13.67 18.70
N PHE A 467 -4.74 -14.97 18.70
CA PHE A 467 -5.26 -15.78 17.60
C PHE A 467 -6.72 -16.11 17.90
N ALA A 468 -7.65 -15.60 17.11
CA ALA A 468 -9.06 -15.68 17.41
C ALA A 468 -9.90 -16.08 16.20
N ALA A 469 -11.02 -16.75 16.46
CA ALA A 469 -11.98 -17.09 15.42
C ALA A 469 -13.39 -17.20 16.00
N ARG A 470 -14.38 -16.98 15.13
CA ARG A 470 -15.79 -17.12 15.45
C ARG A 470 -16.51 -17.90 14.38
N THR A 471 -17.65 -18.50 14.76
CA THR A 471 -18.65 -19.06 13.86
C THR A 471 -20.04 -18.56 14.25
N GLY A 472 -20.87 -18.24 13.27
CA GLY A 472 -22.24 -17.77 13.48
C GLY A 472 -23.30 -18.82 13.21
N GLY A 473 -24.25 -18.51 12.33
CA GLY A 473 -25.23 -19.44 11.79
C GLY A 473 -24.68 -20.34 10.70
N ALA A 474 -23.62 -19.94 10.04
CA ALA A 474 -22.70 -20.74 9.24
C ALA A 474 -21.43 -21.01 10.03
N ASN A 475 -20.58 -21.95 9.61
CA ASN A 475 -19.43 -22.36 10.39
C ASN A 475 -18.34 -22.98 9.51
N GLN A 476 -17.13 -23.04 10.06
CA GLN A 476 -16.01 -23.83 9.59
C GLN A 476 -15.03 -24.10 10.73
N LYS A 477 -14.06 -24.97 10.50
CA LYS A 477 -12.93 -25.19 11.42
C LYS A 477 -11.92 -24.06 11.26
N HIS A 478 -11.32 -23.62 12.37
CA HIS A 478 -10.16 -22.75 12.40
C HIS A 478 -9.12 -23.38 13.31
N TYR A 479 -8.07 -23.92 12.72
CA TYR A 479 -7.00 -24.62 13.44
C TYR A 479 -5.65 -24.00 13.07
N ILE A 480 -4.72 -24.00 14.02
CA ILE A 480 -3.34 -23.53 13.85
C ILE A 480 -2.38 -24.66 14.22
N ASP A 481 -1.25 -24.70 13.52
CA ASP A 481 -0.14 -25.61 13.77
C ASP A 481 1.19 -24.94 13.38
N ASP A 482 2.32 -25.48 13.87
CA ASP A 482 3.68 -25.05 13.52
C ASP A 482 3.91 -23.52 13.64
N LEU A 483 3.46 -22.90 14.75
CA LEU A 483 3.60 -21.45 14.98
C LEU A 483 5.04 -21.06 15.29
N ASN A 484 5.60 -20.14 14.49
CA ASN A 484 6.91 -19.54 14.71
C ASN A 484 6.81 -18.02 14.58
N ILE A 485 7.40 -17.30 15.52
CA ILE A 485 7.48 -15.84 15.51
C ILE A 485 8.92 -15.44 15.81
N THR A 486 9.49 -14.55 14.99
CA THR A 486 10.82 -13.98 15.20
C THR A 486 10.71 -12.47 15.25
N ILE A 487 11.21 -11.88 16.30
CA ILE A 487 11.23 -10.44 16.55
C ILE A 487 12.62 -9.90 16.28
N TYR A 488 12.68 -8.82 15.53
CA TYR A 488 13.93 -8.16 15.18
C TYR A 488 14.02 -6.78 15.82
N SER A 489 15.26 -6.33 16.03
CA SER A 489 15.54 -4.97 16.49
C SER A 489 14.92 -3.92 15.57
N ALA A 490 14.60 -2.76 16.10
CA ALA A 490 14.09 -1.64 15.31
C ALA A 490 15.08 -1.10 14.25
N GLY A 491 16.24 -1.63 14.16
CA GLY A 491 17.34 -1.60 13.17
C GLY A 491 17.64 -0.31 12.42
N GLY A 492 16.66 0.52 12.08
CA GLY A 492 16.83 1.73 11.27
C GLY A 492 15.52 2.49 11.10
N PRO A 493 15.54 3.56 10.32
CA PRO A 493 14.35 4.35 10.02
C PRO A 493 13.23 3.49 9.43
N LEU A 494 12.00 3.76 9.86
CA LEU A 494 10.79 3.03 9.51
C LEU A 494 9.91 3.89 8.59
N VAL A 495 9.46 3.33 7.47
CA VAL A 495 8.42 4.00 6.65
C VAL A 495 7.11 3.95 7.43
N THR A 496 6.61 5.11 7.83
CA THR A 496 5.38 5.25 8.62
C THR A 496 4.20 5.76 7.82
N GLY A 497 4.41 6.13 6.56
CA GLY A 497 3.35 6.53 5.67
C GLY A 497 3.79 6.61 4.21
N PHE A 498 2.91 6.17 3.32
CA PHE A 498 3.05 6.35 1.89
C PHE A 498 1.67 6.58 1.26
N THR A 499 1.53 7.66 0.54
CA THR A 499 0.31 7.97 -0.18
C THR A 499 0.66 8.36 -1.61
N GLY A 500 0.20 7.58 -2.57
CA GLY A 500 0.29 7.89 -3.99
C GLY A 500 -1.07 8.30 -4.55
N GLY A 501 -1.07 9.30 -5.42
CA GLY A 501 -2.32 9.80 -6.00
C GLY A 501 -2.09 10.53 -7.33
N PRO A 502 -3.13 11.13 -7.90
CA PRO A 502 -3.02 11.81 -9.19
C PRO A 502 -2.00 12.95 -9.22
N GLY A 503 -1.71 13.58 -8.09
CA GLY A 503 -0.77 14.69 -7.99
C GLY A 503 0.69 14.29 -7.74
N GLY A 504 0.99 13.01 -7.57
CA GLY A 504 2.31 12.50 -7.18
C GLY A 504 2.23 11.61 -5.94
N PHE A 505 3.18 11.74 -5.02
CA PHE A 505 3.19 10.94 -3.79
C PHE A 505 3.82 11.67 -2.61
N ASP A 506 3.44 11.25 -1.42
CA ASP A 506 3.98 11.67 -0.13
C ASP A 506 4.49 10.43 0.64
N ILE A 507 5.68 10.55 1.25
CA ILE A 507 6.30 9.49 2.06
C ILE A 507 6.67 10.08 3.42
N ALA A 508 6.39 9.36 4.49
CA ALA A 508 6.87 9.65 5.83
C ALA A 508 7.78 8.53 6.33
N ILE A 509 8.93 8.88 6.89
CA ILE A 509 9.90 7.94 7.45
C ILE A 509 10.25 8.41 8.85
N THR A 510 9.99 7.59 9.86
CA THR A 510 10.31 7.89 11.26
C THR A 510 11.65 7.29 11.62
N ASP A 511 12.51 8.06 12.26
CA ASP A 511 13.80 7.62 12.75
C ASP A 511 13.65 6.58 13.87
N ALA A 512 14.55 5.60 13.93
CA ALA A 512 14.75 4.81 15.13
C ALA A 512 15.48 5.63 16.22
N GLU A 513 15.39 5.20 17.47
CA GLU A 513 15.92 5.94 18.64
C GLU A 513 17.39 6.38 18.47
N ASP A 514 18.23 5.52 17.88
CA ASP A 514 19.68 5.75 17.69
C ASP A 514 20.12 5.72 16.22
N ASN A 515 19.19 5.84 15.28
CA ASN A 515 19.52 5.70 13.86
C ASN A 515 18.48 6.39 12.97
N GLY A 516 18.81 7.52 12.42
CA GLY A 516 17.93 8.35 11.62
C GLY A 516 18.30 8.38 10.14
N VAL A 517 17.40 8.93 9.32
CA VAL A 517 17.64 9.22 7.91
C VAL A 517 18.66 10.37 7.79
N VAL A 518 19.71 10.20 7.00
CA VAL A 518 20.61 11.28 6.61
C VAL A 518 20.02 11.99 5.40
N LEU A 519 19.32 13.10 5.63
CA LEU A 519 18.49 13.80 4.64
C LEU A 519 19.25 14.17 3.35
N ASP A 520 20.52 14.54 3.44
CA ASP A 520 21.34 14.94 2.28
C ASP A 520 21.65 13.77 1.32
N THR A 521 21.49 12.55 1.76
CA THR A 521 21.73 11.33 0.95
C THR A 521 20.48 10.82 0.25
N LEU A 522 19.33 11.42 0.54
CA LEU A 522 18.05 10.93 0.07
C LEU A 522 17.87 11.27 -1.42
N GLU A 523 17.64 10.25 -2.23
CA GLU A 523 17.36 10.33 -3.66
C GLU A 523 15.99 9.73 -3.95
N VAL A 524 15.32 10.28 -4.96
CA VAL A 524 13.96 9.86 -5.33
C VAL A 524 13.90 9.57 -6.81
N LYS A 525 13.29 8.44 -7.19
CA LYS A 525 12.93 8.14 -8.57
C LYS A 525 11.42 7.96 -8.68
N PHE A 526 10.88 8.36 -9.80
CA PHE A 526 9.50 8.14 -10.18
C PHE A 526 9.46 7.49 -11.56
N ASP A 527 8.81 6.32 -11.67
CA ASP A 527 8.79 5.48 -12.88
C ASP A 527 10.20 5.22 -13.45
N GLY A 528 11.17 5.02 -12.56
CA GLY A 528 12.56 4.76 -12.89
C GLY A 528 13.41 5.99 -13.22
N GLU A 529 12.83 7.18 -13.33
CA GLU A 529 13.55 8.42 -13.63
C GLU A 529 13.81 9.22 -12.34
N ALA A 530 15.04 9.71 -12.16
CA ALA A 530 15.39 10.55 -11.00
C ALA A 530 14.59 11.86 -11.02
N VAL A 531 14.01 12.23 -9.90
CA VAL A 531 13.16 13.42 -9.76
C VAL A 531 13.56 14.26 -8.56
N GLU A 532 13.28 15.56 -8.65
CA GLU A 532 13.42 16.48 -7.52
C GLU A 532 12.15 16.44 -6.67
N ALA A 533 12.27 16.02 -5.42
CA ALA A 533 11.20 16.01 -4.44
C ALA A 533 11.49 17.01 -3.32
N ALA A 534 10.45 17.58 -2.74
CA ALA A 534 10.59 18.36 -1.50
C ALA A 534 10.91 17.39 -0.35
N LYS A 535 11.91 17.75 0.47
CA LYS A 535 12.39 16.93 1.57
C LYS A 535 12.49 17.77 2.83
N SER A 536 11.99 17.27 3.93
CA SER A 536 12.13 17.90 5.24
C SER A 536 12.29 16.86 6.32
N LYS A 537 12.88 17.25 7.47
CA LYS A 537 13.00 16.41 8.65
C LYS A 537 12.65 17.23 9.88
N THR A 538 11.68 16.81 10.64
CA THR A 538 11.21 17.46 11.88
C THR A 538 10.88 16.39 12.90
N ASP A 539 11.39 16.57 14.12
CA ASP A 539 11.14 15.69 15.28
C ASP A 539 11.30 14.18 15.00
N GLY A 540 12.36 13.84 14.21
CA GLY A 540 12.66 12.46 13.85
C GLY A 540 11.84 11.91 12.69
N VAL A 541 10.95 12.71 12.08
CA VAL A 541 10.19 12.31 10.90
C VAL A 541 10.74 12.99 9.65
N THR A 542 11.15 12.19 8.68
CA THR A 542 11.55 12.64 7.35
C THR A 542 10.35 12.57 6.41
N SER A 543 9.95 13.71 5.86
CA SER A 543 8.89 13.83 4.87
C SER A 543 9.48 14.04 3.48
N VAL A 544 8.98 13.31 2.51
CA VAL A 544 9.35 13.41 1.10
C VAL A 544 8.09 13.60 0.28
N LYS A 545 8.00 14.69 -0.46
CA LYS A 545 6.85 15.00 -1.31
C LYS A 545 7.27 15.22 -2.75
N TYR A 546 6.75 14.43 -3.65
CA TYR A 546 6.89 14.62 -5.09
C TYR A 546 5.56 15.07 -5.69
N SER A 547 5.57 16.21 -6.36
CA SER A 547 4.37 16.81 -6.93
C SER A 547 4.50 16.99 -8.44
N LEU A 548 3.47 16.56 -9.15
CA LEU A 548 3.36 16.68 -10.61
C LEU A 548 2.57 17.93 -11.01
N ASP A 549 2.96 18.55 -12.11
CA ASP A 549 2.20 19.66 -12.70
C ASP A 549 0.95 19.20 -13.44
N THR A 550 0.99 17.98 -13.97
CA THR A 550 -0.13 17.36 -14.68
C THR A 550 -0.52 16.08 -13.94
N PRO A 551 -1.79 15.93 -13.56
CA PRO A 551 -2.21 14.75 -12.80
C PRO A 551 -2.08 13.48 -13.62
N LEU A 552 -1.76 12.39 -12.93
CA LEU A 552 -1.69 11.05 -13.48
C LEU A 552 -3.09 10.55 -13.87
N ALA A 553 -3.16 9.66 -14.82
CA ALA A 553 -4.45 9.13 -15.27
C ALA A 553 -5.04 8.16 -14.24
N ALA A 554 -6.34 8.25 -13.99
CA ALA A 554 -7.04 7.28 -13.16
C ALA A 554 -6.83 5.85 -13.68
N GLY A 555 -6.56 4.92 -12.75
CA GLY A 555 -6.26 3.52 -13.04
C GLY A 555 -4.84 3.24 -13.52
N SER A 556 -3.97 4.25 -13.67
CA SER A 556 -2.55 4.04 -13.98
C SER A 556 -1.78 3.54 -12.76
N GLU A 557 -0.76 2.72 -13.00
CA GLU A 557 0.15 2.20 -11.99
C GLU A 557 1.50 2.87 -12.12
N HIS A 558 2.08 3.26 -10.99
CA HIS A 558 3.31 4.01 -10.92
C HIS A 558 4.22 3.47 -9.84
N THR A 559 5.53 3.70 -10.00
CA THR A 559 6.54 3.32 -9.04
C THR A 559 7.26 4.55 -8.50
N ALA A 560 7.52 4.56 -7.20
CA ALA A 560 8.43 5.48 -6.54
C ALA A 560 9.56 4.67 -5.92
N GLU A 561 10.81 5.06 -6.14
CA GLU A 561 11.96 4.44 -5.48
C GLU A 561 12.66 5.50 -4.65
N LEU A 562 12.83 5.22 -3.37
CA LEU A 562 13.50 6.09 -2.43
C LEU A 562 14.79 5.44 -1.96
N SER A 563 15.92 6.12 -2.11
CA SER A 563 17.22 5.65 -1.61
C SER A 563 17.80 6.67 -0.63
N TYR A 564 18.33 6.20 0.51
CA TYR A 564 18.97 7.05 1.53
C TYR A 564 19.99 6.25 2.33
N ALA A 565 20.92 6.95 2.99
CA ALA A 565 21.76 6.40 4.04
C ALA A 565 21.13 6.69 5.40
N ASP A 566 21.22 5.73 6.32
CA ASP A 566 20.96 5.97 7.73
C ASP A 566 22.19 6.56 8.44
N GLU A 567 22.05 7.00 9.70
CA GLU A 567 23.15 7.60 10.47
C GLU A 567 24.28 6.59 10.79
N LYS A 568 24.00 5.30 10.71
CA LYS A 568 24.99 4.22 10.83
C LYS A 568 25.72 3.95 9.51
N GLY A 569 25.31 4.64 8.42
CA GLY A 569 25.89 4.55 7.09
C GLY A 569 25.34 3.39 6.25
N ASN A 570 24.28 2.72 6.68
CA ASN A 570 23.65 1.71 5.85
C ASN A 570 22.83 2.38 4.76
N LEU A 571 22.99 1.92 3.53
CA LEU A 571 22.17 2.34 2.41
C LEU A 571 20.87 1.55 2.41
N LYS A 572 19.76 2.25 2.25
CA LYS A 572 18.44 1.69 2.10
C LYS A 572 17.85 2.11 0.77
N THR A 573 17.18 1.17 0.12
CA THR A 573 16.38 1.45 -1.08
C THR A 573 14.99 0.87 -0.85
N LEU A 574 13.98 1.72 -0.98
CA LEU A 574 12.58 1.37 -0.78
C LEU A 574 11.88 1.41 -2.14
N PRO A 575 11.51 0.28 -2.70
CA PRO A 575 10.64 0.23 -3.86
C PRO A 575 9.20 0.41 -3.41
N LEU A 576 8.53 1.42 -3.91
CA LEU A 576 7.16 1.76 -3.58
C LEU A 576 6.34 1.74 -4.88
N SER A 577 5.12 1.25 -4.81
CA SER A 577 4.21 1.28 -5.96
C SER A 577 2.84 1.74 -5.53
N PHE A 578 2.14 2.41 -6.42
CA PHE A 578 0.76 2.81 -6.19
C PHE A 578 -0.04 2.81 -7.49
N LYS A 579 -1.34 2.63 -7.33
CA LYS A 579 -2.31 2.75 -8.41
C LYS A 579 -3.15 3.99 -8.18
N VAL A 580 -3.26 4.81 -9.19
CA VAL A 580 -4.08 6.02 -9.12
C VAL A 580 -5.56 5.64 -9.12
N GLY A 581 -6.27 5.97 -8.05
CA GLY A 581 -7.70 5.75 -7.93
C GLY A 581 -8.53 6.60 -8.91
N ASN A 582 -9.84 6.46 -8.83
CA ASN A 582 -10.75 7.38 -9.52
C ASN A 582 -10.84 8.67 -8.71
N TYR A 583 -10.57 9.79 -9.32
CA TYR A 583 -10.60 11.10 -8.66
C TYR A 583 -11.38 12.14 -9.46
N VAL A 584 -11.80 13.19 -8.76
CA VAL A 584 -12.43 14.37 -9.35
C VAL A 584 -11.44 15.52 -9.38
N THR A 585 -11.12 16.01 -10.57
CA THR A 585 -10.31 17.23 -10.70
C THR A 585 -11.17 18.46 -10.41
N ILE A 586 -10.79 19.26 -9.41
CA ILE A 586 -11.53 20.45 -9.02
C ILE A 586 -11.21 21.59 -9.99
N ASP A 587 -12.29 22.17 -10.54
CA ASP A 587 -12.18 23.29 -11.46
C ASP A 587 -11.76 24.57 -10.70
N PRO A 588 -10.65 25.24 -11.10
CA PRO A 588 -10.23 26.50 -10.48
C PRO A 588 -11.27 27.61 -10.54
N SER A 589 -12.24 27.53 -11.45
CA SER A 589 -13.34 28.50 -11.51
C SER A 589 -14.28 28.46 -10.29
N ALA A 590 -14.16 27.39 -9.47
CA ALA A 590 -14.87 27.27 -8.19
C ALA A 590 -14.21 28.05 -7.04
N ILE A 591 -13.02 28.62 -7.23
CA ILE A 591 -12.33 29.40 -6.18
C ILE A 591 -13.16 30.60 -5.80
N ALA A 592 -13.53 30.68 -4.51
CA ALA A 592 -14.27 31.82 -3.96
C ALA A 592 -13.36 33.03 -3.72
N ASP A 593 -13.96 34.22 -3.69
CA ASP A 593 -13.23 35.43 -3.27
C ASP A 593 -12.81 35.32 -1.80
N SER A 594 -11.53 35.54 -1.51
CA SER A 594 -10.98 35.45 -0.16
C SER A 594 -11.61 36.42 0.84
N SER A 595 -12.28 37.47 0.37
CA SER A 595 -13.03 38.41 1.23
C SER A 595 -14.29 37.77 1.86
N LEU A 596 -14.74 36.63 1.33
CA LEU A 596 -15.86 35.83 1.86
C LEU A 596 -15.50 34.97 3.07
N LYS A 597 -14.22 34.84 3.38
CA LYS A 597 -13.72 34.05 4.51
C LYS A 597 -14.28 34.58 5.83
N GLY A 598 -15.05 33.75 6.53
CA GLY A 598 -15.65 34.05 7.82
C GLY A 598 -14.85 33.45 8.99
N GLU A 599 -15.55 32.99 10.00
CA GLU A 599 -15.01 32.30 11.18
C GLU A 599 -14.67 30.86 10.83
N SER A 600 -13.83 30.21 11.65
CA SER A 600 -13.51 28.79 11.52
C SER A 600 -14.77 27.95 11.75
N GLY A 601 -14.97 26.89 10.96
CA GLY A 601 -16.07 25.94 11.10
C GLY A 601 -16.99 25.86 9.88
N PHE A 602 -18.04 25.07 10.06
CA PHE A 602 -19.12 24.87 9.09
C PHE A 602 -20.38 25.60 9.52
N ILE A 603 -21.25 25.92 8.59
CA ILE A 603 -22.63 26.30 8.85
C ILE A 603 -23.49 25.07 8.62
N ALA A 604 -24.19 24.60 9.65
CA ALA A 604 -25.17 23.54 9.59
C ALA A 604 -26.56 24.12 9.41
N ASN A 605 -27.26 23.76 8.33
CA ASN A 605 -28.67 24.07 8.07
C ASN A 605 -29.46 22.78 8.18
N ILE A 606 -29.96 22.45 9.34
CA ILE A 606 -30.74 21.24 9.58
C ILE A 606 -32.22 21.51 9.40
N THR A 607 -32.90 20.58 8.74
CA THR A 607 -34.35 20.61 8.55
C THR A 607 -34.96 19.28 8.93
N GLN A 608 -36.09 19.31 9.60
CA GLN A 608 -36.81 18.10 9.99
C GLN A 608 -38.31 18.22 9.66
N ILE A 609 -38.85 17.13 9.10
CA ILE A 609 -40.28 16.94 8.90
C ILE A 609 -40.61 15.56 9.43
N SER A 610 -41.09 15.47 10.66
CA SER A 610 -41.35 14.20 11.34
C SER A 610 -42.71 13.57 10.98
N THR A 611 -42.89 12.37 11.50
CA THR A 611 -44.16 11.63 11.36
C THR A 611 -45.35 12.35 11.99
N GLU A 612 -45.12 13.23 12.94
CA GLU A 612 -46.20 14.03 13.58
C GLU A 612 -46.82 14.98 12.58
N GLN A 613 -46.04 15.66 11.76
CA GLN A 613 -46.56 16.51 10.71
C GLN A 613 -47.12 15.72 9.51
N THR A 614 -46.49 14.62 9.15
CA THR A 614 -46.86 13.83 7.96
C THR A 614 -48.04 12.89 8.18
N GLY A 615 -48.44 12.69 9.45
CA GLY A 615 -49.54 11.80 9.80
C GLY A 615 -49.23 10.33 9.61
N GLY A 616 -47.93 9.94 9.71
CA GLY A 616 -47.47 8.57 9.71
C GLY A 616 -46.61 8.12 8.55
N ALA A 617 -46.23 9.00 7.64
CA ALA A 617 -45.13 8.73 6.71
C ALA A 617 -43.80 8.97 7.43
N ASN A 618 -42.90 7.96 7.46
CA ASN A 618 -41.65 8.06 8.25
C ASN A 618 -40.74 9.17 7.75
N ASN A 619 -40.61 9.34 6.46
CA ASN A 619 -39.88 10.49 5.89
C ASN A 619 -40.44 10.86 4.50
N LEU A 620 -40.41 12.11 4.14
CA LEU A 620 -40.83 12.58 2.83
C LEU A 620 -39.77 12.44 1.75
N HIS A 621 -38.49 12.44 2.11
CA HIS A 621 -37.40 12.31 1.16
C HIS A 621 -37.17 10.87 0.71
N GLY A 622 -37.63 9.85 1.49
CA GLY A 622 -37.54 8.43 1.11
C GLY A 622 -36.07 7.98 0.85
N ASN A 623 -35.14 8.53 1.59
CA ASN A 623 -33.69 8.29 1.49
C ASN A 623 -33.17 8.50 0.05
N GLN A 624 -33.57 9.62 -0.55
CA GLN A 624 -33.15 9.98 -1.90
C GLN A 624 -32.62 11.42 -1.95
N ILE A 625 -31.40 11.61 -2.47
CA ILE A 625 -30.72 12.90 -2.61
C ILE A 625 -31.66 13.97 -3.21
N VAL A 626 -32.32 13.67 -4.32
CA VAL A 626 -33.21 14.64 -5.01
C VAL A 626 -34.39 15.07 -4.15
N ASN A 627 -34.82 14.23 -3.24
CA ASN A 627 -35.97 14.53 -2.37
C ASN A 627 -35.51 15.22 -1.08
N ALA A 628 -34.34 14.85 -0.54
CA ALA A 628 -33.68 15.56 0.55
C ALA A 628 -33.39 17.02 0.14
N GLU A 629 -32.98 17.25 -1.10
CA GLU A 629 -32.81 18.60 -1.67
C GLU A 629 -34.10 19.39 -1.64
N LYS A 630 -35.25 18.77 -1.93
CA LYS A 630 -36.58 19.43 -1.84
C LYS A 630 -36.93 19.80 -0.40
N GLN A 631 -36.60 18.93 0.56
CA GLN A 631 -36.86 19.21 1.98
C GLN A 631 -36.02 20.40 2.45
N VAL A 632 -34.71 20.37 2.18
CA VAL A 632 -33.83 21.49 2.53
C VAL A 632 -34.26 22.81 1.83
N ASN A 633 -34.87 22.74 0.69
CA ASN A 633 -35.43 23.92 0.01
C ASN A 633 -36.83 24.35 0.49
N GLY A 634 -37.48 23.63 1.40
CA GLY A 634 -38.83 23.90 1.86
C GLY A 634 -39.91 23.68 0.79
N GLU A 635 -39.68 22.73 -0.13
CA GLU A 635 -40.55 22.51 -1.27
C GLU A 635 -41.72 21.55 -0.95
N TYR A 636 -41.72 20.91 0.23
CA TYR A 636 -42.81 20.02 0.63
C TYR A 636 -44.01 20.79 1.15
N ILE A 637 -45.18 20.52 0.56
CA ILE A 637 -46.46 21.14 0.88
C ILE A 637 -47.38 20.11 1.53
N ASP A 638 -47.98 20.44 2.67
CA ASP A 638 -49.05 19.64 3.27
C ASP A 638 -50.31 19.73 2.40
N ALA A 639 -50.73 18.59 1.87
CA ALA A 639 -51.89 18.49 0.99
C ALA A 639 -53.22 18.88 1.67
N ASN A 640 -53.25 18.91 3.00
CA ASN A 640 -54.48 19.26 3.73
C ASN A 640 -54.64 20.77 3.96
N THR A 641 -53.51 21.46 4.15
CA THR A 641 -53.47 22.90 4.44
C THR A 641 -53.10 23.72 3.23
N GLU A 642 -52.50 23.10 2.20
CA GLU A 642 -51.91 23.74 1.03
C GLU A 642 -50.75 24.71 1.38
N GLU A 643 -50.17 24.57 2.61
CA GLU A 643 -49.06 25.36 3.12
C GLU A 643 -47.79 24.47 3.19
N PRO A 644 -46.57 25.06 3.20
CA PRO A 644 -45.35 24.33 3.47
C PRO A 644 -45.38 23.65 4.82
N PHE A 645 -44.76 22.45 4.94
CA PHE A 645 -44.49 21.85 6.24
C PHE A 645 -43.58 22.78 7.05
N LEU A 646 -43.65 22.72 8.37
CA LEU A 646 -42.79 23.48 9.23
C LEU A 646 -41.44 22.75 9.38
N ASN A 647 -40.37 23.50 9.58
CA ASN A 647 -39.10 22.93 9.95
C ASN A 647 -39.05 22.65 11.47
N GLU A 648 -39.12 21.40 11.90
CA GLU A 648 -39.11 21.03 13.33
C GLU A 648 -37.76 21.25 14.00
N ALA A 649 -36.68 21.32 13.23
CA ALA A 649 -35.33 21.61 13.77
C ALA A 649 -35.15 23.12 14.09
N ASP A 650 -36.02 24.00 13.61
CA ASP A 650 -36.03 25.41 13.97
C ASP A 650 -36.91 25.63 15.21
N PRO A 651 -36.33 26.03 16.36
CA PRO A 651 -37.09 26.21 17.58
C PRO A 651 -38.19 27.28 17.53
N ASP A 652 -38.08 28.23 16.60
CA ASP A 652 -39.02 29.34 16.40
C ASP A 652 -39.89 29.18 15.16
N SER A 653 -39.93 27.98 14.54
CA SER A 653 -40.69 27.67 13.32
C SER A 653 -42.19 27.49 13.60
N PHE A 654 -42.94 28.59 13.59
CA PHE A 654 -44.39 28.59 13.82
C PHE A 654 -45.24 29.19 12.67
N GLU A 655 -44.60 29.81 11.69
CA GLU A 655 -45.26 30.44 10.52
C GLU A 655 -44.49 30.19 9.22
N GLY A 656 -44.78 29.10 8.52
CA GLY A 656 -44.15 28.77 7.24
C GLY A 656 -42.76 28.10 7.39
N TRP A 657 -42.11 27.90 6.25
CA TRP A 657 -40.79 27.29 6.22
C TRP A 657 -39.71 28.29 6.65
N SER A 658 -38.84 27.83 7.54
CA SER A 658 -37.75 28.64 8.06
C SER A 658 -36.48 27.79 8.30
N TYR A 659 -35.37 28.45 8.57
CA TYR A 659 -34.06 27.86 8.86
C TYR A 659 -33.50 28.40 10.17
N TYR A 660 -32.74 27.55 10.86
CA TYR A 660 -31.97 27.96 12.02
C TYR A 660 -30.49 27.55 11.80
N PRO A 661 -29.69 28.35 11.07
CA PRO A 661 -28.31 28.06 10.78
C PRO A 661 -27.48 28.14 12.05
N VAL A 662 -26.64 27.11 12.29
CA VAL A 662 -25.73 27.02 13.45
C VAL A 662 -24.29 26.84 12.96
N ILE A 663 -23.32 27.49 13.63
CA ILE A 663 -21.92 27.21 13.39
C ILE A 663 -21.49 26.00 14.23
N VAL A 664 -20.88 25.03 13.56
CA VAL A 664 -20.23 23.88 14.18
C VAL A 664 -18.74 23.90 13.84
N GLU A 665 -17.86 23.62 14.77
CA GLU A 665 -16.40 23.68 14.54
C GLU A 665 -15.96 22.56 13.61
N THR A 666 -16.38 21.35 13.92
CA THR A 666 -16.20 20.14 13.11
C THR A 666 -17.55 19.49 12.85
N VAL A 667 -17.63 18.53 11.95
CA VAL A 667 -18.85 17.74 11.75
C VAL A 667 -18.58 16.32 12.22
N ASN A 668 -18.98 16.02 13.45
CA ASN A 668 -18.96 14.72 14.13
C ASN A 668 -20.23 14.64 14.97
N GLN A 669 -21.35 14.27 14.35
CA GLN A 669 -22.67 14.45 14.95
C GLN A 669 -23.52 13.18 14.92
N ASN A 670 -24.23 12.96 16.02
CA ASN A 670 -25.13 11.83 16.23
C ASN A 670 -26.39 12.32 16.95
N GLN A 671 -27.52 11.65 16.69
CA GLN A 671 -28.78 11.93 17.37
C GLN A 671 -28.74 11.65 18.88
N ASP A 672 -27.92 10.72 19.33
CA ASP A 672 -27.82 10.23 20.72
C ASP A 672 -26.50 10.66 21.36
N ALA A 673 -26.03 11.87 21.11
CA ALA A 673 -24.78 12.36 21.70
C ALA A 673 -24.80 12.45 23.25
N PRO A 674 -23.67 12.09 23.93
CA PRO A 674 -22.43 11.57 23.36
C PRO A 674 -22.59 10.13 22.91
N GLY A 675 -22.35 9.87 21.61
CA GLY A 675 -22.50 8.58 21.02
C GLY A 675 -21.17 7.82 20.84
N GLU A 676 -21.29 6.58 20.43
CA GLU A 676 -20.17 5.70 20.06
C GLU A 676 -20.36 5.19 18.62
N VAL A 677 -20.79 6.09 17.70
CA VAL A 677 -21.12 5.77 16.32
C VAL A 677 -20.12 6.41 15.37
N GLY A 678 -19.83 5.77 14.25
CA GLY A 678 -18.89 6.29 13.27
C GLY A 678 -17.41 6.03 13.62
N ASN A 679 -16.53 6.85 13.06
CA ASN A 679 -15.08 6.76 13.22
C ASN A 679 -14.59 7.51 14.47
N PHE A 680 -15.22 8.64 14.79
CA PHE A 680 -14.81 9.54 15.85
C PHE A 680 -15.75 9.36 17.05
N ARG A 681 -15.20 8.88 18.16
CA ARG A 681 -15.96 8.41 19.32
C ARG A 681 -15.33 8.89 20.62
N ALA A 682 -16.09 8.86 21.70
CA ALA A 682 -15.56 9.14 23.04
C ALA A 682 -14.41 8.19 23.41
N SER A 683 -14.42 6.96 22.92
CA SER A 683 -13.34 5.97 23.15
C SER A 683 -12.01 6.35 22.50
N ASN A 684 -12.00 7.26 21.54
CA ASN A 684 -10.78 7.82 20.92
C ASN A 684 -10.62 9.33 21.11
N ASP A 685 -11.16 9.84 22.23
CA ASP A 685 -11.11 11.25 22.64
C ASP A 685 -11.83 12.22 21.68
N ARG A 686 -12.84 11.73 20.93
CA ARG A 686 -13.69 12.52 20.02
C ARG A 686 -15.16 12.20 20.26
N GLU A 687 -15.78 12.82 21.26
CA GLU A 687 -17.20 12.62 21.53
C GLU A 687 -18.06 13.17 20.38
N ASP A 688 -19.14 12.43 20.06
CA ASP A 688 -20.17 12.93 19.15
C ASP A 688 -20.88 14.17 19.72
N GLU A 689 -21.16 15.13 18.86
CA GLU A 689 -22.01 16.27 19.18
C GLU A 689 -23.46 16.01 18.78
N GLU A 690 -24.41 16.73 19.40
CA GLU A 690 -25.80 16.69 18.99
C GLU A 690 -25.97 17.29 17.58
N ILE A 691 -26.81 16.66 16.74
CA ILE A 691 -27.23 17.27 15.48
C ILE A 691 -28.04 18.53 15.82
N PRO A 692 -27.68 19.72 15.28
CA PRO A 692 -28.33 20.97 15.63
C PRO A 692 -29.83 20.94 15.42
N GLY A 693 -30.60 21.23 16.49
CA GLY A 693 -32.05 21.26 16.50
C GLY A 693 -32.73 19.89 16.49
N ILE A 694 -31.99 18.81 16.71
CA ILE A 694 -32.53 17.44 16.84
C ILE A 694 -32.34 16.95 18.28
N PRO A 695 -33.36 16.31 18.90
CA PRO A 695 -34.73 16.15 18.35
C PRO A 695 -35.44 17.47 18.20
N GLY A 696 -36.19 17.63 17.11
CA GLY A 696 -36.97 18.83 16.89
C GLY A 696 -38.08 19.03 17.94
N TRP A 697 -38.81 20.12 17.85
CA TRP A 697 -39.88 20.45 18.83
C TRP A 697 -40.98 19.38 18.91
N GLY A 698 -41.13 18.49 17.88
CA GLY A 698 -41.96 17.28 17.93
C GLY A 698 -41.39 16.14 18.74
N GLY A 699 -40.10 16.20 19.11
CA GLY A 699 -39.39 15.18 19.88
C GLY A 699 -38.97 13.96 19.08
N SER A 700 -39.04 13.98 17.74
CA SER A 700 -38.60 12.92 16.85
C SER A 700 -37.12 13.13 16.47
N THR A 701 -36.43 12.02 16.17
CA THR A 701 -35.10 12.00 15.59
C THR A 701 -35.11 11.56 14.11
N ASP A 702 -36.27 11.33 13.54
CA ASP A 702 -36.47 10.86 12.17
C ASP A 702 -36.84 11.99 11.20
N GLY A 703 -36.72 11.72 9.89
CA GLY A 703 -37.17 12.62 8.82
C GLY A 703 -36.32 13.88 8.66
N ILE A 704 -35.01 13.72 8.86
CA ILE A 704 -34.01 14.80 8.82
C ILE A 704 -33.46 14.95 7.40
N ALA A 705 -33.28 16.18 6.94
CA ALA A 705 -32.41 16.51 5.83
C ALA A 705 -31.69 17.83 6.16
N GLY A 706 -30.39 17.83 5.99
CA GLY A 706 -29.55 18.96 6.34
C GLY A 706 -28.44 19.20 5.36
N GLU A 707 -27.80 20.34 5.47
CA GLU A 707 -26.59 20.64 4.73
C GLU A 707 -25.53 21.22 5.64
N TYR A 708 -24.30 20.83 5.42
CA TYR A 708 -23.11 21.40 6.02
C TYR A 708 -22.35 22.14 4.93
N ILE A 709 -22.12 23.43 5.12
CA ILE A 709 -21.46 24.29 4.15
C ILE A 709 -20.25 24.98 4.75
N ALA A 710 -19.15 25.01 4.00
CA ALA A 710 -17.92 25.71 4.40
C ALA A 710 -17.09 26.11 3.17
N LEU A 711 -16.24 27.09 3.35
CA LEU A 711 -15.14 27.39 2.44
C LEU A 711 -13.93 26.57 2.87
N LEU A 712 -13.58 25.54 2.12
CA LEU A 712 -12.37 24.74 2.38
C LEU A 712 -11.14 25.47 1.84
N ASP A 713 -10.11 25.60 2.66
CA ASP A 713 -8.82 26.19 2.28
C ASP A 713 -7.92 25.05 1.79
N LEU A 714 -7.82 24.91 0.48
CA LEU A 714 -7.12 23.79 -0.16
C LEU A 714 -5.90 24.30 -0.92
N GLU A 715 -4.78 23.65 -0.69
CA GLU A 715 -3.58 23.80 -1.48
C GLU A 715 -3.66 22.96 -2.77
N LYS A 716 -2.79 23.22 -3.74
CA LYS A 716 -2.66 22.35 -4.92
C LYS A 716 -2.19 20.96 -4.51
N GLY A 717 -2.90 19.93 -4.91
CA GLY A 717 -2.54 18.54 -4.60
C GLY A 717 -3.72 17.58 -4.59
N SER A 718 -3.44 16.35 -4.20
CA SER A 718 -4.44 15.28 -4.03
C SER A 718 -4.94 15.26 -2.59
N TYR A 719 -6.21 14.98 -2.41
CA TYR A 719 -6.85 14.79 -1.12
C TYR A 719 -7.80 13.61 -1.18
N THR A 720 -7.80 12.81 -0.12
CA THR A 720 -8.86 11.83 0.12
C THR A 720 -9.80 12.43 1.15
N LEU A 721 -11.04 12.67 0.76
CA LEU A 721 -12.11 13.14 1.64
C LEU A 721 -13.05 11.99 1.96
N GLY A 722 -13.76 12.08 3.07
CA GLY A 722 -14.72 11.06 3.48
C GLY A 722 -15.94 11.64 4.15
N VAL A 723 -17.04 10.93 4.02
CA VAL A 723 -18.26 11.15 4.80
C VAL A 723 -18.73 9.82 5.38
N ASN A 724 -18.77 9.74 6.71
CA ASN A 724 -19.51 8.67 7.38
C ASN A 724 -20.95 9.15 7.56
N SER A 725 -21.91 8.36 7.16
CA SER A 725 -23.31 8.76 7.26
C SER A 725 -24.28 7.61 7.49
N ASP A 726 -25.27 7.88 8.29
CA ASP A 726 -26.54 7.19 8.46
C ASP A 726 -27.64 8.22 8.20
N ASP A 727 -28.44 8.19 7.15
CA ASP A 727 -28.40 7.32 5.97
C ASP A 727 -27.44 7.83 4.87
N GLY A 728 -27.91 8.67 3.99
CA GLY A 728 -27.26 9.05 2.76
C GLY A 728 -26.78 10.49 2.71
N PHE A 729 -25.93 10.77 1.70
CA PHE A 729 -25.34 12.10 1.52
C PHE A 729 -24.97 12.41 0.07
N HIS A 730 -24.66 13.68 -0.19
CA HIS A 730 -24.06 14.16 -1.43
C HIS A 730 -23.09 15.30 -1.15
N ALA A 731 -21.80 15.08 -1.41
CA ALA A 731 -20.75 16.08 -1.28
C ALA A 731 -20.45 16.75 -2.62
N THR A 732 -20.35 18.09 -2.63
CA THR A 732 -20.12 18.88 -3.85
C THR A 732 -19.16 20.05 -3.61
N ILE A 733 -18.43 20.45 -4.66
CA ILE A 733 -17.71 21.73 -4.76
C ILE A 733 -18.21 22.49 -6.00
N GLY A 734 -18.49 23.77 -5.85
CA GLY A 734 -18.94 24.63 -6.93
C GLY A 734 -18.58 26.10 -6.71
N ALA A 735 -18.98 26.98 -7.62
CA ALA A 735 -18.71 28.40 -7.51
C ALA A 735 -19.43 29.08 -6.33
N ASN A 736 -20.44 28.43 -5.78
CA ASN A 736 -21.14 28.75 -4.54
C ASN A 736 -21.84 27.49 -4.01
N PHE A 737 -22.35 27.48 -2.78
CA PHE A 737 -22.93 26.29 -2.14
C PHE A 737 -24.19 25.75 -2.83
N GLY A 738 -24.95 26.60 -3.52
CA GLY A 738 -26.13 26.19 -4.26
C GLY A 738 -25.89 26.08 -5.76
N ASP A 739 -24.65 25.97 -6.22
CA ASP A 739 -24.31 25.90 -7.63
C ASP A 739 -24.92 24.65 -8.29
N LEU A 740 -25.78 24.88 -9.30
CA LEU A 740 -26.40 23.80 -10.05
C LEU A 740 -25.40 23.02 -10.93
N GLY A 741 -24.26 23.62 -11.21
CA GLY A 741 -23.15 23.01 -11.93
C GLY A 741 -22.05 22.46 -11.03
N ALA A 742 -22.24 22.43 -9.69
CA ALA A 742 -21.26 21.94 -8.76
C ALA A 742 -20.77 20.53 -9.12
N GLN A 743 -19.49 20.31 -8.98
CA GLN A 743 -18.89 19.00 -9.19
C GLN A 743 -19.29 18.08 -8.03
N SER A 744 -19.85 16.92 -8.35
CA SER A 744 -20.09 15.86 -7.37
C SER A 744 -18.76 15.19 -7.03
N LEU A 745 -18.44 15.16 -5.74
CA LEU A 745 -17.21 14.55 -5.22
C LEU A 745 -17.47 13.11 -4.79
N GLY A 746 -18.51 12.92 -3.98
CA GLY A 746 -18.93 11.62 -3.47
C GLY A 746 -20.41 11.65 -3.06
N SER A 747 -21.04 10.48 -3.02
CA SER A 747 -22.44 10.38 -2.60
C SER A 747 -22.81 8.95 -2.23
N PHE A 748 -23.78 8.83 -1.34
CA PHE A 748 -24.54 7.61 -1.13
C PHE A 748 -26.04 7.97 -1.19
N ASN A 749 -26.79 7.31 -2.09
CA ASN A 749 -28.20 7.63 -2.34
C ASN A 749 -29.11 6.46 -1.95
N GLY A 750 -29.36 6.32 -0.68
CA GLY A 750 -30.12 5.19 -0.12
C GLY A 750 -30.17 5.27 1.40
N GLY A 751 -30.70 4.21 2.02
CA GLY A 751 -30.66 3.99 3.45
C GLY A 751 -29.49 3.06 3.80
N ARG A 752 -28.75 3.40 4.85
CA ARG A 752 -27.66 2.57 5.41
C ARG A 752 -27.43 2.94 6.87
N GLY A 753 -26.83 2.03 7.64
CA GLY A 753 -26.23 2.40 8.95
C GLY A 753 -24.95 3.20 8.76
N ALA A 754 -24.42 3.78 9.84
CA ALA A 754 -23.21 4.57 9.83
C ALA A 754 -22.06 3.86 9.09
N SER A 755 -21.68 4.41 7.97
CA SER A 755 -20.70 3.79 7.06
C SER A 755 -19.97 4.86 6.25
N ASP A 756 -18.72 4.58 5.93
CA ASP A 756 -17.85 5.47 5.18
C ASP A 756 -18.13 5.46 3.68
N THR A 757 -17.90 6.60 3.09
CA THR A 757 -17.67 6.73 1.65
C THR A 757 -16.48 7.65 1.43
N LEU A 758 -15.37 7.09 0.94
CA LEU A 758 -14.19 7.84 0.58
C LEU A 758 -14.25 8.27 -0.89
N PHE A 759 -13.66 9.41 -1.18
CA PHE A 759 -13.55 9.93 -2.54
C PHE A 759 -12.32 10.80 -2.70
N GLU A 760 -11.63 10.62 -3.82
CA GLU A 760 -10.39 11.33 -4.11
C GLU A 760 -10.66 12.56 -4.98
N ILE A 761 -9.97 13.65 -4.65
CA ILE A 761 -9.99 14.89 -5.42
C ILE A 761 -8.57 15.35 -5.76
N TYR A 762 -8.43 16.04 -6.88
CA TYR A 762 -7.21 16.75 -7.26
C TYR A 762 -7.47 18.24 -7.40
N VAL A 763 -6.84 19.05 -6.58
CA VAL A 763 -6.93 20.52 -6.58
C VAL A 763 -5.84 21.08 -7.49
N GLN A 764 -6.24 21.79 -8.54
CA GLN A 764 -5.33 22.35 -9.54
C GLN A 764 -4.66 23.65 -9.08
N GLU A 765 -5.37 24.46 -8.33
CA GLU A 765 -4.91 25.77 -7.83
C GLU A 765 -5.30 25.93 -6.36
N ALA A 766 -4.41 26.49 -5.56
CA ALA A 766 -4.68 26.77 -4.15
C ALA A 766 -5.75 27.87 -4.01
N GLY A 767 -6.65 27.70 -3.03
CA GLY A 767 -7.69 28.69 -2.78
C GLY A 767 -8.81 28.22 -1.84
N LEU A 768 -9.80 29.08 -1.67
CA LEU A 768 -11.00 28.79 -0.90
C LEU A 768 -12.08 28.21 -1.82
N TYR A 769 -12.55 27.03 -1.50
CA TYR A 769 -13.53 26.30 -2.31
C TYR A 769 -14.86 26.15 -1.58
N PRO A 770 -15.99 26.63 -2.12
CA PRO A 770 -17.30 26.37 -1.54
C PRO A 770 -17.63 24.88 -1.57
N PHE A 771 -17.64 24.28 -0.41
CA PHE A 771 -17.91 22.87 -0.19
C PHE A 771 -19.24 22.69 0.50
N ARG A 772 -20.03 21.72 0.06
CA ARG A 772 -21.34 21.41 0.61
C ARG A 772 -21.52 19.91 0.73
N VAL A 773 -21.99 19.46 1.89
CA VAL A 773 -22.52 18.12 2.11
C VAL A 773 -24.00 18.23 2.38
N LEU A 774 -24.84 17.73 1.50
CA LEU A 774 -26.23 17.42 1.76
C LEU A 774 -26.29 16.06 2.43
N TRP A 775 -26.86 15.97 3.62
CA TRP A 775 -27.05 14.74 4.37
C TRP A 775 -28.52 14.53 4.69
N PHE A 776 -28.94 13.27 4.85
CA PHE A 776 -30.31 12.95 5.21
C PHE A 776 -30.41 11.62 5.95
N GLU A 777 -31.39 11.54 6.84
CA GLU A 777 -31.74 10.38 7.64
C GLU A 777 -33.26 10.22 7.63
N GLY A 778 -33.72 8.97 7.40
CA GLY A 778 -35.13 8.64 7.26
C GLY A 778 -35.82 8.15 8.51
N GLY A 779 -35.20 7.28 9.25
CA GLY A 779 -35.67 6.72 10.51
C GLY A 779 -34.78 5.60 10.98
N GLY A 780 -34.43 5.66 12.27
CA GLY A 780 -33.52 4.75 12.91
C GLY A 780 -32.41 5.47 13.64
N GLY A 781 -31.15 5.18 13.29
CA GLY A 781 -29.98 5.94 13.73
C GLY A 781 -29.71 7.14 12.84
N ALA A 782 -29.16 8.21 13.37
CA ALA A 782 -28.74 9.37 12.59
C ALA A 782 -27.32 9.77 12.97
N ASN A 783 -26.41 9.71 12.00
CA ASN A 783 -25.01 10.04 12.20
C ASN A 783 -24.44 10.73 10.96
N VAL A 784 -23.54 11.70 11.16
CA VAL A 784 -22.78 12.32 10.10
C VAL A 784 -21.42 12.79 10.57
N GLU A 785 -20.37 12.36 9.86
CA GLU A 785 -19.01 12.83 10.05
C GLU A 785 -18.42 13.29 8.72
N ILE A 786 -17.65 14.38 8.73
CA ILE A 786 -16.95 14.90 7.54
C ILE A 786 -15.45 14.96 7.83
N PHE A 787 -14.67 14.20 7.11
CA PHE A 787 -13.26 14.01 7.39
C PHE A 787 -12.38 13.97 6.12
N SER A 788 -11.09 14.02 6.32
CA SER A 788 -10.07 13.72 5.32
C SER A 788 -9.15 12.63 5.84
N VAL A 789 -8.43 11.97 4.93
CA VAL A 789 -7.35 11.04 5.31
C VAL A 789 -6.04 11.80 5.21
N VAL A 790 -5.41 12.05 6.36
CA VAL A 790 -4.15 12.79 6.45
C VAL A 790 -3.00 11.79 6.56
N PRO A 791 -1.99 11.85 5.69
CA PRO A 791 -0.84 10.95 5.77
C PRO A 791 -0.18 10.99 7.16
N GLY A 792 -0.04 9.84 7.79
CA GLY A 792 0.55 9.70 9.12
C GLY A 792 -0.39 9.98 10.30
N ALA A 793 -1.55 10.60 10.07
CA ALA A 793 -2.57 10.84 11.10
C ALA A 793 -3.87 10.05 10.87
N GLY A 794 -4.02 9.45 9.68
CA GLY A 794 -5.22 8.68 9.34
C GLY A 794 -6.46 9.55 9.08
N LYS A 795 -7.64 9.03 9.38
CA LYS A 795 -8.89 9.80 9.29
C LYS A 795 -8.88 10.93 10.30
N THR A 796 -9.11 12.14 9.80
CA THR A 796 -9.03 13.39 10.56
C THR A 796 -10.22 14.25 10.22
N LEU A 797 -10.97 14.71 11.23
CA LEU A 797 -12.10 15.63 10.99
C LEU A 797 -11.60 16.88 10.24
N ILE A 798 -12.38 17.33 9.26
CA ILE A 798 -12.08 18.61 8.63
C ILE A 798 -12.24 19.70 9.67
N ASN A 799 -11.26 20.61 9.74
CA ASN A 799 -11.16 21.69 10.73
C ASN A 799 -10.81 21.25 12.15
N ASP A 800 -10.26 20.04 12.34
CA ASP A 800 -9.77 19.59 13.65
C ASP A 800 -8.54 20.42 14.07
N PRO A 801 -8.64 21.20 15.16
CA PRO A 801 -7.56 22.08 15.61
C PRO A 801 -6.40 21.31 16.26
N GLU A 802 -6.60 20.06 16.64
CA GLU A 802 -5.62 19.24 17.37
C GLU A 802 -4.73 18.43 16.45
N VAL A 803 -5.09 18.30 15.15
CA VAL A 803 -4.33 17.51 14.17
C VAL A 803 -3.64 18.42 13.16
N GLU A 804 -2.31 18.35 13.12
CA GLU A 804 -1.52 19.03 12.10
C GLU A 804 -1.81 18.42 10.72
N GLY A 805 -2.13 19.25 9.74
CA GLY A 805 -2.50 18.81 8.40
C GLY A 805 -4.01 18.69 8.18
N SER A 806 -4.84 18.88 9.21
CA SER A 806 -6.29 18.99 9.05
C SER A 806 -6.65 20.11 8.07
N ILE A 807 -7.54 19.79 7.10
CA ILE A 807 -8.05 20.76 6.15
C ILE A 807 -8.83 21.85 6.92
N GLN A 808 -8.52 23.11 6.67
CA GLN A 808 -9.20 24.21 7.32
C GLN A 808 -10.50 24.54 6.62
N ALA A 809 -11.56 24.72 7.40
CA ALA A 809 -12.90 25.09 6.95
C ALA A 809 -13.31 26.45 7.54
N TYR A 810 -13.96 27.26 6.75
CA TYR A 810 -14.41 28.59 7.17
C TYR A 810 -15.86 28.83 6.77
N THR A 811 -16.59 29.48 7.64
CA THR A 811 -17.93 29.98 7.35
C THR A 811 -17.89 31.11 6.32
N VAL A 812 -19.05 31.53 5.84
CA VAL A 812 -19.15 32.72 4.99
C VAL A 812 -19.29 33.98 5.83
N LYS A 813 -18.45 34.96 5.57
CA LYS A 813 -18.45 36.22 6.31
C LYS A 813 -19.79 36.95 6.20
N GLY A 814 -20.35 37.23 7.37
CA GLY A 814 -21.63 37.97 7.49
C GLY A 814 -22.87 37.08 7.29
N ALA A 815 -22.70 35.75 7.28
CA ALA A 815 -23.82 34.84 7.41
C ALA A 815 -24.60 35.11 8.70
N THR A 816 -25.93 35.09 8.63
CA THR A 816 -26.76 35.13 9.82
C THR A 816 -26.81 33.73 10.42
N VAL A 817 -26.46 33.59 11.67
CA VAL A 817 -26.46 32.32 12.40
C VAL A 817 -27.12 32.53 13.78
N ASP A 818 -27.57 31.44 14.39
CA ASP A 818 -28.23 31.39 15.68
C ASP A 818 -29.53 32.26 15.76
N GLU A 819 -30.13 32.49 14.61
CA GLU A 819 -31.42 33.22 14.48
C GLU A 819 -32.29 32.54 13.44
N THR A 820 -33.56 32.44 13.68
CA THR A 820 -34.55 31.98 12.65
C THR A 820 -34.55 32.93 11.49
N THR A 821 -34.45 32.38 10.29
CA THR A 821 -34.42 33.12 9.02
C THR A 821 -35.29 32.43 7.95
N THR A 822 -35.87 33.21 7.07
CA THR A 822 -36.61 32.71 5.91
C THR A 822 -35.68 32.49 4.71
N ASP A 823 -34.51 33.07 4.73
CA ASP A 823 -33.51 32.95 3.69
C ASP A 823 -32.41 31.99 4.13
N ARG A 824 -32.14 31.02 3.32
CA ARG A 824 -31.01 30.09 3.46
C ARG A 824 -29.71 30.87 3.36
N VAL A 825 -28.70 30.51 4.12
CA VAL A 825 -27.35 31.04 3.95
C VAL A 825 -26.85 30.69 2.55
N ASP A 826 -26.91 31.68 1.66
CA ASP A 826 -26.63 31.51 0.24
C ASP A 826 -25.63 32.57 -0.23
N THR A 827 -24.69 32.18 -1.07
CA THR A 827 -23.67 33.05 -1.69
C THR A 827 -24.03 33.47 -3.10
N GLY A 828 -25.31 33.48 -3.45
CA GLY A 828 -25.80 34.00 -4.74
C GLY A 828 -26.22 32.95 -5.74
N ARG A 829 -26.91 31.94 -5.28
CA ARG A 829 -27.42 30.80 -6.07
C ARG A 829 -28.18 31.23 -7.31
N ALA A 830 -27.81 30.65 -8.46
CA ALA A 830 -28.70 30.61 -9.61
C ALA A 830 -29.73 29.48 -9.41
N VAL A 831 -30.98 29.83 -9.22
CA VAL A 831 -32.07 28.84 -9.13
C VAL A 831 -32.51 28.46 -10.53
N LEU A 832 -32.44 27.19 -10.88
CA LEU A 832 -33.03 26.67 -12.11
C LEU A 832 -34.55 26.81 -12.06
N VAL A 833 -35.10 27.67 -12.89
CA VAL A 833 -36.56 27.93 -12.90
C VAL A 833 -37.27 27.01 -13.91
N SER A 834 -36.64 26.71 -15.02
CA SER A 834 -37.20 25.78 -16.01
C SER A 834 -36.14 25.29 -17.00
N VAL A 835 -36.35 24.11 -17.51
CA VAL A 835 -35.62 23.54 -18.64
C VAL A 835 -36.64 23.22 -19.71
N SER A 836 -36.40 23.66 -20.94
CA SER A 836 -37.24 23.31 -22.07
C SER A 836 -36.40 22.61 -23.16
N PRO A 837 -36.73 21.39 -23.57
CA PRO A 837 -37.95 20.63 -23.18
C PRO A 837 -37.86 20.13 -21.72
N ALA A 838 -39.04 19.99 -21.10
CA ALA A 838 -39.15 19.57 -19.71
C ALA A 838 -38.60 18.14 -19.48
N ASP A 839 -38.24 17.84 -18.24
CA ASP A 839 -37.82 16.51 -17.86
C ASP A 839 -38.90 15.47 -18.18
N GLY A 840 -38.48 14.36 -18.81
CA GLY A 840 -39.37 13.28 -19.26
C GLY A 840 -39.83 13.37 -20.72
N ASP A 841 -39.62 14.46 -21.41
CA ASP A 841 -39.94 14.58 -22.84
C ASP A 841 -38.99 13.74 -23.70
N LYS A 842 -39.53 12.97 -24.63
CA LYS A 842 -38.70 12.20 -25.58
C LYS A 842 -38.06 13.12 -26.61
N LEU A 843 -36.82 13.48 -26.40
CA LEU A 843 -36.01 14.21 -27.36
C LEU A 843 -35.68 13.35 -28.58
N VAL A 844 -36.42 13.56 -29.67
CA VAL A 844 -36.12 12.90 -30.97
C VAL A 844 -35.06 13.69 -31.76
N LYS A 845 -34.99 15.00 -31.58
CA LYS A 845 -33.96 15.91 -32.10
C LYS A 845 -34.18 17.32 -31.52
N ALA A 846 -33.29 17.78 -30.66
CA ALA A 846 -33.33 19.17 -30.20
C ALA A 846 -32.18 19.94 -30.88
N SER A 847 -32.51 21.12 -31.39
CA SER A 847 -31.53 22.10 -31.90
C SER A 847 -31.05 23.06 -30.82
N SER A 848 -31.75 23.13 -29.68
CA SER A 848 -31.37 23.92 -28.51
C SER A 848 -32.08 23.41 -27.27
N ILE A 849 -31.48 23.62 -26.11
CA ILE A 849 -32.15 23.54 -24.80
C ILE A 849 -32.08 24.93 -24.18
N ASP A 850 -33.22 25.42 -23.74
CA ASP A 850 -33.29 26.68 -23.01
C ASP A 850 -33.35 26.40 -21.50
N VAL A 851 -32.35 26.90 -20.78
CA VAL A 851 -32.29 26.87 -19.33
C VAL A 851 -32.55 28.28 -18.82
N VAL A 852 -33.56 28.42 -17.97
CA VAL A 852 -33.89 29.70 -17.33
C VAL A 852 -33.53 29.57 -15.84
N ALA A 853 -32.64 30.41 -15.37
CA ALA A 853 -32.26 30.51 -13.98
C ALA A 853 -32.71 31.87 -13.39
N LYS A 854 -33.03 31.90 -12.12
CA LYS A 854 -33.48 33.07 -11.36
C LYS A 854 -32.32 33.67 -10.56
N ASN A 855 -32.36 34.95 -10.28
CA ASN A 855 -31.34 35.72 -9.56
C ASN A 855 -30.26 36.37 -10.42
N GLY A 856 -30.69 37.21 -11.37
CA GLY A 856 -29.79 38.07 -12.16
C GLY A 856 -29.04 37.35 -13.26
N SER A 857 -29.29 36.08 -13.45
CA SER A 857 -28.68 35.26 -14.47
C SER A 857 -29.20 35.60 -15.87
N LYS A 858 -28.31 35.44 -16.82
CA LYS A 858 -28.63 35.57 -18.24
C LYS A 858 -29.33 34.32 -18.72
N THR A 859 -30.31 34.47 -19.60
CA THR A 859 -30.82 33.34 -20.39
C THR A 859 -29.73 32.86 -21.30
N VAL A 860 -29.37 31.59 -21.22
CA VAL A 860 -28.32 30.97 -22.03
C VAL A 860 -28.97 29.92 -22.93
N SER A 861 -28.76 30.03 -24.22
CA SER A 861 -29.22 29.05 -25.21
C SER A 861 -28.06 28.28 -25.75
N TYR A 862 -28.10 26.95 -25.61
CA TYR A 862 -27.02 26.06 -26.06
C TYR A 862 -27.43 25.32 -27.34
N THR A 863 -26.55 25.29 -28.33
CA THR A 863 -26.77 24.61 -29.61
C THR A 863 -26.11 23.27 -29.77
N HIS A 864 -25.29 22.84 -28.82
CA HIS A 864 -24.60 21.52 -28.87
C HIS A 864 -24.68 20.78 -27.52
N LEU A 865 -25.28 19.60 -27.56
CA LEU A 865 -25.30 18.62 -26.47
C LEU A 865 -24.50 17.43 -26.87
N ARG A 866 -23.54 17.00 -26.04
CA ARG A 866 -22.98 15.66 -26.08
C ARG A 866 -23.64 14.82 -25.01
N ALA A 867 -24.41 13.80 -25.43
CA ALA A 867 -24.93 12.77 -24.56
C ALA A 867 -23.87 11.67 -24.43
N HIS A 868 -23.47 11.34 -23.21
CA HIS A 868 -22.81 10.07 -22.90
C HIS A 868 -23.88 9.08 -22.44
N GLU A 869 -24.05 8.00 -23.20
CA GLU A 869 -24.83 6.85 -22.75
C GLU A 869 -24.02 6.02 -21.79
N THR A 870 -24.39 6.02 -20.51
CA THR A 870 -24.08 4.92 -19.59
C THR A 870 -25.39 4.20 -19.30
N GLY A 871 -25.35 2.88 -19.36
CA GLY A 871 -26.54 2.03 -19.39
C GLY A 871 -27.56 2.33 -18.30
N ARG A 872 -28.77 2.55 -18.70
CA ARG A 872 -30.03 2.71 -17.97
C ARG A 872 -30.44 4.08 -17.43
N ASN A 873 -29.57 5.06 -17.27
CA ASN A 873 -30.01 6.42 -16.91
C ASN A 873 -29.35 7.45 -17.83
N LEU A 874 -30.15 8.16 -18.59
CA LEU A 874 -29.70 9.33 -19.35
C LEU A 874 -29.46 10.47 -18.35
N VAL A 875 -28.23 10.70 -17.96
CA VAL A 875 -27.87 11.92 -17.25
C VAL A 875 -27.35 12.92 -18.27
N CYS A 876 -28.14 13.92 -18.56
CA CYS A 876 -27.65 15.10 -19.29
C CYS A 876 -26.76 15.92 -18.37
N ARG A 877 -25.42 15.80 -18.51
CA ARG A 877 -24.50 16.81 -17.98
C ARG A 877 -24.52 17.99 -18.96
N LEU A 878 -24.98 19.13 -18.51
CA LEU A 878 -24.68 20.40 -19.16
C LEU A 878 -23.18 20.68 -18.93
N LEU A 879 -22.40 20.60 -20.00
CA LEU A 879 -21.07 21.20 -19.98
C LEU A 879 -21.24 22.67 -20.32
N LEU A 880 -21.03 23.54 -19.36
CA LEU A 880 -20.89 24.98 -19.55
C LEU A 880 -19.44 25.22 -20.03
N GLU A 881 -19.29 25.61 -21.29
CA GLU A 881 -18.07 26.27 -21.78
C GLU A 881 -18.21 27.78 -21.60
#